data_3caa5fe73d65b46ec5090dbaf260954f
#
_entry.id   3caa5fe73d65b46ec5090dbaf260954f
#
_cell.length_a   1.000
_cell.length_b   1.000
_cell.length_c   1.000
_cell.angle_alpha   90.00
_cell.angle_beta   90.00
_cell.angle_gamma   90.00
#
_symmetry.space_group_name_H-M   'P 1'
#
loop_
_entity.id
_entity.type
_entity.pdbx_description
1 polymer ?
#
loop_
_entity_poly.entity_id
_entity_poly.type
_entity_poly.pdbx_seq_one_letter_code
_entity_poly.pdbx_strand_id
1 'polypeptide(L)'
;MQKASNLWVIRPHLPTGADAELLQGNLLRSFCEERHIDRPVRWYYTPMALGFSANLPVAATVYDCMDELSGFFGAPPQLLDREAQLFATSDVVFTGGLRLYEAKRDRHPNVHAFPSSIDADHFASAPSQEPEDQVSIPRPRAGFYGVLDERFDLQLVAEAARLKPEVQFVFIGPVVKIDPDALPKAANIHYLGSKSYDQLPAYLAGWDVALIPFALNESTHFISPTKTPEYLAAAKPVVSTAIYDVVRGYGESGLVAIAHSAQEFAEAIEQSLAPKPRAWHSQVAEKLQTTSWDKTWKAMWSEVDRVLSNSNPDLSPTSISPHGATPRVARDITPRTQAPLRHNSYDYLVVGAGFAGSVLAERLATVRNKRILLIDKRNHVGGNTFDYYDQAGILVHRYGPHIFHTNSADVMEYLSQFTEWRDYEHRVLASIDGQLLPIPINLDTINRLYNLSLDAAGMQAFLAERVETPAMIRTSEDIVVSRIGRDLYSKFFQGYTRKQWGLDPSQLDSSVAGRIPIRFSRDDRYFTDTFQAMPRHGYTRLFERMLDHPNIEQALGIDYREIRKIYPGIKTIFTGPVDEFFDHRFGKLPYRSLAFDHQTFNREQYQSAPVVNYPNDHAYTRVTEFKYLTGQKSSQTSVVFEYPKSEGDPYYPIPRPENAAIYVRYRELAEKAEGVHFVGRLATYRYYNMDQVVAQALATARKIIGDAEFAPSDPFSVSREKLTRLAPGDLSAPSQASIPSQ
;
A
#
# COMPACT_ATOMS: atom_id res chain seq x y z
N MET A 1 -12.00 -13.04 -6.46
CA MET A 1 -11.12 -12.79 -7.66
C MET A 1 -10.40 -14.08 -8.01
N GLN A 2 -10.51 -14.52 -9.24
CA GLN A 2 -9.70 -15.64 -9.75
C GLN A 2 -8.27 -15.14 -10.02
N LYS A 3 -7.26 -15.78 -9.43
CA LYS A 3 -5.84 -15.40 -9.59
C LYS A 3 -5.13 -16.23 -10.66
N ALA A 4 -5.66 -17.44 -10.91
CA ALA A 4 -5.25 -18.35 -11.99
C ALA A 4 -6.47 -19.17 -12.41
N SER A 5 -6.37 -19.99 -13.44
CA SER A 5 -7.48 -20.83 -13.91
C SER A 5 -8.14 -21.68 -12.82
N ASN A 6 -7.38 -22.00 -11.77
CA ASN A 6 -7.77 -22.85 -10.64
C ASN A 6 -7.58 -22.17 -9.26
N LEU A 7 -7.27 -20.85 -9.22
CA LEU A 7 -7.02 -20.12 -7.95
C LEU A 7 -7.96 -18.93 -7.80
N TRP A 8 -8.75 -18.95 -6.75
CA TRP A 8 -9.69 -17.89 -6.37
C TRP A 8 -9.25 -17.22 -5.07
N VAL A 9 -9.22 -15.89 -5.06
CA VAL A 9 -9.06 -15.11 -3.83
C VAL A 9 -10.39 -14.44 -3.51
N ILE A 10 -11.01 -14.84 -2.40
CA ILE A 10 -12.28 -14.29 -1.92
C ILE A 10 -11.97 -13.25 -0.85
N ARG A 11 -12.50 -12.04 -1.03
CA ARG A 11 -12.44 -10.97 -0.02
C ARG A 11 -13.87 -10.56 0.30
N PRO A 12 -14.40 -10.95 1.46
CA PRO A 12 -15.75 -10.57 1.86
C PRO A 12 -15.79 -9.07 2.18
N HIS A 13 -16.83 -8.39 1.69
CA HIS A 13 -17.18 -7.03 2.07
C HIS A 13 -18.38 -7.10 3.00
N LEU A 14 -18.18 -6.74 4.25
CA LEU A 14 -19.21 -6.88 5.27
C LEU A 14 -19.78 -5.51 5.67
N PRO A 15 -21.11 -5.38 5.85
CA PRO A 15 -21.70 -4.16 6.37
C PRO A 15 -21.22 -3.86 7.81
N THR A 16 -21.04 -2.59 8.11
CA THR A 16 -20.64 -2.14 9.45
C THR A 16 -21.73 -2.52 10.47
N GLY A 17 -21.32 -3.12 11.59
CA GLY A 17 -22.25 -3.52 12.67
C GLY A 17 -22.95 -4.84 12.44
N ALA A 18 -22.71 -5.54 11.35
CA ALA A 18 -23.21 -6.86 11.11
C ALA A 18 -22.34 -7.93 11.81
N ASP A 19 -22.94 -9.06 12.10
CA ASP A 19 -22.20 -10.24 12.55
C ASP A 19 -21.27 -10.72 11.43
N ALA A 20 -19.99 -10.37 11.57
CA ALA A 20 -18.98 -10.64 10.55
C ALA A 20 -18.80 -12.14 10.28
N GLU A 21 -18.82 -12.97 11.33
CA GLU A 21 -18.62 -14.41 11.19
C GLU A 21 -19.81 -15.07 10.49
N LEU A 22 -21.03 -14.70 10.87
CA LEU A 22 -22.24 -15.20 10.23
C LEU A 22 -22.28 -14.84 8.73
N LEU A 23 -22.01 -13.59 8.40
CA LEU A 23 -22.03 -13.14 6.99
C LEU A 23 -20.93 -13.76 6.16
N GLN A 24 -19.70 -13.86 6.68
CA GLN A 24 -18.61 -14.54 6.00
C GLN A 24 -18.94 -16.01 5.74
N GLY A 25 -19.53 -16.68 6.73
CA GLY A 25 -19.98 -18.06 6.59
C GLY A 25 -21.05 -18.24 5.51
N ASN A 26 -22.02 -17.32 5.43
CA ASN A 26 -23.04 -17.35 4.39
C ASN A 26 -22.45 -17.09 3.00
N LEU A 27 -21.57 -16.10 2.86
CA LEU A 27 -20.88 -15.80 1.61
C LEU A 27 -20.01 -16.97 1.14
N LEU A 28 -19.29 -17.63 2.06
CA LEU A 28 -18.48 -18.79 1.73
C LEU A 28 -19.34 -19.96 1.25
N ARG A 29 -20.48 -20.20 1.91
CA ARG A 29 -21.44 -21.23 1.50
C ARG A 29 -22.01 -20.94 0.13
N SER A 30 -22.53 -19.72 -0.12
CA SER A 30 -23.03 -19.29 -1.41
C SER A 30 -21.99 -19.45 -2.51
N PHE A 31 -20.72 -19.09 -2.23
CA PHE A 31 -19.63 -19.26 -3.19
C PHE A 31 -19.42 -20.75 -3.55
N CYS A 32 -19.45 -21.65 -2.56
CA CYS A 32 -19.32 -23.08 -2.81
C CYS A 32 -20.50 -23.62 -3.62
N GLU A 33 -21.74 -23.22 -3.30
CA GLU A 33 -22.96 -23.59 -4.00
C GLU A 33 -22.94 -23.10 -5.46
N GLU A 34 -22.63 -21.82 -5.70
CA GLU A 34 -22.53 -21.23 -7.05
C GLU A 34 -21.46 -21.91 -7.92
N ARG A 35 -20.42 -22.44 -7.31
CA ARG A 35 -19.31 -23.10 -8.00
C ARG A 35 -19.43 -24.62 -8.04
N HIS A 36 -20.51 -25.16 -7.51
CA HIS A 36 -20.70 -26.61 -7.41
C HIS A 36 -19.53 -27.30 -6.69
N ILE A 37 -18.98 -26.64 -5.64
CA ILE A 37 -17.92 -27.17 -4.79
C ILE A 37 -18.62 -27.96 -3.68
N ASP A 38 -18.67 -29.27 -3.84
CA ASP A 38 -19.21 -30.18 -2.85
C ASP A 38 -18.08 -30.76 -1.99
N ARG A 39 -18.25 -30.68 -0.67
CA ARG A 39 -17.32 -31.20 0.33
C ARG A 39 -15.84 -30.89 0.03
N PRO A 40 -15.40 -29.60 0.00
CA PRO A 40 -13.99 -29.24 -0.23
C PRO A 40 -13.09 -29.74 0.90
N VAL A 41 -11.78 -29.81 0.66
CA VAL A 41 -10.78 -29.84 1.75
C VAL A 41 -10.65 -28.43 2.32
N ARG A 42 -10.85 -28.29 3.59
CA ARG A 42 -10.75 -27.05 4.33
C ARG A 42 -9.35 -26.93 4.94
N TRP A 43 -8.59 -25.88 4.55
CA TRP A 43 -7.20 -25.69 4.95
C TRP A 43 -7.02 -24.39 5.70
N TYR A 44 -6.61 -24.46 6.95
CA TYR A 44 -6.47 -23.33 7.84
C TYR A 44 -5.01 -22.94 8.05
N TYR A 45 -4.66 -21.69 7.81
CA TYR A 45 -3.41 -21.05 8.24
C TYR A 45 -3.58 -20.23 9.53
N THR A 46 -4.81 -19.96 9.95
CA THR A 46 -5.11 -19.23 11.18
C THR A 46 -6.35 -19.79 11.85
N PRO A 47 -6.32 -20.01 13.18
CA PRO A 47 -7.49 -20.43 13.94
C PRO A 47 -8.66 -19.45 13.88
N MET A 48 -8.39 -18.17 13.60
CA MET A 48 -9.43 -17.13 13.55
C MET A 48 -10.45 -17.37 12.43
N ALA A 49 -10.08 -18.08 11.37
CA ALA A 49 -11.00 -18.41 10.28
C ALA A 49 -12.05 -19.46 10.67
N LEU A 50 -11.88 -20.16 11.78
CA LEU A 50 -12.82 -21.17 12.27
C LEU A 50 -14.22 -20.58 12.53
N GLY A 51 -14.31 -19.33 13.03
CA GLY A 51 -15.56 -18.70 13.38
C GLY A 51 -16.58 -18.61 12.24
N PHE A 52 -16.12 -18.39 11.01
CA PHE A 52 -17.03 -18.28 9.86
C PHE A 52 -17.11 -19.55 8.99
N SER A 53 -16.19 -20.49 9.13
CA SER A 53 -16.08 -21.64 8.21
C SER A 53 -16.34 -23.00 8.86
N ALA A 54 -16.50 -23.07 10.19
CA ALA A 54 -16.69 -24.33 10.91
C ALA A 54 -17.88 -25.16 10.41
N ASN A 55 -18.96 -24.49 10.03
CA ASN A 55 -20.23 -25.13 9.62
C ASN A 55 -20.29 -25.49 8.12
N LEU A 56 -19.20 -25.32 7.36
CA LEU A 56 -19.15 -25.74 5.96
C LEU A 56 -18.98 -27.27 5.91
N PRO A 57 -19.82 -28.00 5.16
CA PRO A 57 -19.58 -29.42 4.90
C PRO A 57 -18.27 -29.60 4.12
N VAL A 58 -17.37 -30.44 4.64
CA VAL A 58 -16.04 -30.63 4.05
C VAL A 58 -15.68 -32.11 3.94
N ALA A 59 -14.75 -32.45 3.06
CA ALA A 59 -14.20 -33.79 2.91
C ALA A 59 -13.13 -34.07 3.97
N ALA A 60 -12.31 -33.06 4.28
CA ALA A 60 -11.31 -33.08 5.34
C ALA A 60 -10.99 -31.67 5.82
N THR A 61 -10.47 -31.56 7.03
CA THR A 61 -9.98 -30.32 7.65
C THR A 61 -8.49 -30.45 7.94
N VAL A 62 -7.70 -29.54 7.38
CA VAL A 62 -6.26 -29.40 7.59
C VAL A 62 -5.99 -28.16 8.42
N TYR A 63 -5.21 -28.30 9.50
CA TYR A 63 -4.65 -27.17 10.20
C TYR A 63 -3.15 -27.07 9.90
N ASP A 64 -2.74 -26.04 9.18
CA ASP A 64 -1.36 -25.75 8.84
C ASP A 64 -0.83 -24.67 9.79
N CYS A 65 -0.31 -25.13 10.92
CA CYS A 65 0.25 -24.32 11.99
C CYS A 65 1.68 -23.90 11.63
N MET A 66 1.80 -22.85 10.81
CA MET A 66 3.10 -22.37 10.31
C MET A 66 3.96 -21.73 11.39
N ASP A 67 3.32 -21.08 12.39
CA ASP A 67 3.94 -20.35 13.49
C ASP A 67 3.14 -20.51 14.78
N GLU A 68 3.77 -20.22 15.92
CA GLU A 68 3.05 -20.05 17.20
C GLU A 68 2.41 -18.66 17.25
N LEU A 69 1.23 -18.54 16.64
CA LEU A 69 0.54 -17.27 16.49
C LEU A 69 0.22 -16.57 17.82
N SER A 70 0.10 -17.32 18.91
CA SER A 70 -0.15 -16.77 20.25
C SER A 70 1.07 -16.03 20.84
N GLY A 71 2.27 -16.31 20.36
CA GLY A 71 3.52 -15.67 20.78
C GLY A 71 3.79 -14.32 20.11
N PHE A 72 2.96 -13.90 19.14
CA PHE A 72 3.15 -12.61 18.47
C PHE A 72 2.50 -11.47 19.26
N PHE A 73 3.17 -10.33 19.27
CA PHE A 73 2.62 -9.13 19.89
C PHE A 73 1.27 -8.75 19.27
N GLY A 74 0.23 -8.59 20.11
CA GLY A 74 -1.12 -8.24 19.69
C GLY A 74 -1.98 -9.43 19.23
N ALA A 75 -1.60 -10.67 19.56
CA ALA A 75 -2.43 -11.84 19.27
C ALA A 75 -3.87 -11.69 19.85
N PRO A 76 -4.94 -11.99 19.08
CA PRO A 76 -6.32 -11.89 19.56
C PRO A 76 -6.56 -12.78 20.78
N PRO A 77 -7.31 -12.32 21.81
CA PRO A 77 -7.57 -13.13 23.03
C PRO A 77 -8.21 -14.49 22.73
N GLN A 78 -9.05 -14.57 21.69
CA GLN A 78 -9.77 -15.79 21.30
C GLN A 78 -8.88 -16.81 20.55
N LEU A 79 -7.63 -16.43 20.22
CA LEU A 79 -6.78 -17.26 19.36
C LEU A 79 -6.51 -18.65 19.97
N LEU A 80 -6.18 -18.71 21.26
CA LEU A 80 -5.89 -19.94 21.96
C LEU A 80 -7.09 -20.88 22.03
N ASP A 81 -8.28 -20.35 22.33
CA ASP A 81 -9.52 -21.13 22.38
C ASP A 81 -9.88 -21.68 21.00
N ARG A 82 -9.74 -20.86 19.97
CA ARG A 82 -9.98 -21.28 18.58
C ARG A 82 -8.93 -22.26 18.08
N GLU A 83 -7.69 -22.11 18.49
CA GLU A 83 -6.65 -23.09 18.19
C GLU A 83 -6.97 -24.44 18.84
N ALA A 84 -7.41 -24.46 20.10
CA ALA A 84 -7.82 -25.69 20.77
C ALA A 84 -9.00 -26.38 20.05
N GLN A 85 -10.00 -25.59 19.61
CA GLN A 85 -11.13 -26.11 18.82
C GLN A 85 -10.64 -26.65 17.48
N LEU A 86 -9.71 -25.96 16.82
CA LEU A 86 -9.17 -26.36 15.53
C LEU A 86 -8.37 -27.66 15.64
N PHE A 87 -7.56 -27.85 16.69
CA PHE A 87 -6.92 -29.13 16.99
C PHE A 87 -7.95 -30.26 17.18
N ALA A 88 -9.05 -29.98 17.88
CA ALA A 88 -10.06 -30.99 18.14
C ALA A 88 -10.91 -31.39 16.91
N THR A 89 -10.96 -30.54 15.89
CA THR A 89 -11.81 -30.71 14.69
C THR A 89 -11.04 -30.93 13.40
N SER A 90 -9.72 -30.86 13.42
CA SER A 90 -8.88 -31.16 12.26
C SER A 90 -8.72 -32.67 12.07
N ASP A 91 -8.53 -33.09 10.83
CA ASP A 91 -8.21 -34.48 10.47
C ASP A 91 -6.71 -34.71 10.38
N VAL A 92 -5.97 -33.63 10.06
CA VAL A 92 -4.49 -33.61 10.02
C VAL A 92 -3.99 -32.24 10.39
N VAL A 93 -2.87 -32.21 11.10
CA VAL A 93 -2.18 -30.97 11.51
C VAL A 93 -0.76 -30.97 10.94
N PHE A 94 -0.38 -29.87 10.31
CA PHE A 94 0.98 -29.60 9.89
C PHE A 94 1.62 -28.52 10.77
N THR A 95 2.91 -28.61 11.00
CA THR A 95 3.66 -27.60 11.74
C THR A 95 4.82 -27.08 10.92
N GLY A 96 5.04 -25.76 10.91
CA GLY A 96 6.04 -25.08 10.10
C GLY A 96 7.48 -25.27 10.58
N GLY A 97 7.72 -26.02 11.65
CA GLY A 97 9.04 -26.28 12.21
C GLY A 97 9.08 -27.47 13.16
N LEU A 98 10.30 -27.95 13.46
CA LEU A 98 10.52 -29.11 14.34
C LEU A 98 10.16 -28.78 15.79
N ARG A 99 10.55 -27.60 16.28
CA ARG A 99 10.23 -27.16 17.64
C ARG A 99 8.74 -27.01 17.85
N LEU A 100 8.05 -26.46 16.86
CA LEU A 100 6.61 -26.33 16.87
C LEU A 100 5.93 -27.70 16.84
N TYR A 101 6.47 -28.64 16.08
CA TYR A 101 6.00 -30.03 16.06
C TYR A 101 6.11 -30.68 17.45
N GLU A 102 7.27 -30.58 18.10
CA GLU A 102 7.48 -31.14 19.44
C GLU A 102 6.51 -30.56 20.47
N ALA A 103 6.17 -29.28 20.38
CA ALA A 103 5.23 -28.61 21.26
C ALA A 103 3.73 -28.99 20.99
N LYS A 104 3.39 -29.35 19.75
CA LYS A 104 2.00 -29.56 19.33
C LYS A 104 1.64 -31.04 19.09
N ARG A 105 2.60 -31.96 18.93
CA ARG A 105 2.38 -33.37 18.54
C ARG A 105 1.45 -34.13 19.46
N ASP A 106 1.44 -33.82 20.76
CA ASP A 106 0.60 -34.49 21.74
C ASP A 106 -0.83 -33.90 21.82
N ARG A 107 -1.12 -32.83 21.06
CA ARG A 107 -2.42 -32.19 21.00
C ARG A 107 -3.38 -32.79 19.96
N HIS A 108 -2.84 -33.60 19.04
CA HIS A 108 -3.64 -34.24 17.98
C HIS A 108 -2.96 -35.54 17.52
N PRO A 109 -3.69 -36.61 17.22
CA PRO A 109 -3.10 -37.90 16.85
C PRO A 109 -2.42 -37.93 15.48
N ASN A 110 -2.68 -36.97 14.61
CA ASN A 110 -2.17 -36.93 13.25
C ASN A 110 -1.48 -35.57 12.99
N VAL A 111 -0.26 -35.40 13.54
CA VAL A 111 0.56 -34.19 13.42
C VAL A 111 1.84 -34.50 12.67
N HIS A 112 2.22 -33.67 11.72
CA HIS A 112 3.42 -33.82 10.90
C HIS A 112 4.22 -32.52 10.84
N ALA A 113 5.55 -32.63 10.88
CA ALA A 113 6.45 -31.49 10.73
C ALA A 113 6.81 -31.26 9.27
N PHE A 114 6.55 -30.05 8.78
CA PHE A 114 6.96 -29.57 7.46
C PHE A 114 7.70 -28.24 7.61
N PRO A 115 8.98 -28.26 7.98
CA PRO A 115 9.82 -27.06 8.04
C PRO A 115 9.82 -26.33 6.70
N SER A 116 10.08 -25.03 6.74
CA SER A 116 10.13 -24.17 5.56
C SER A 116 11.01 -24.76 4.46
N SER A 117 10.49 -24.71 3.24
CA SER A 117 11.14 -25.24 2.04
C SER A 117 11.78 -24.12 1.21
N ILE A 118 12.30 -24.44 0.04
CA ILE A 118 13.12 -23.52 -0.75
C ILE A 118 12.85 -23.69 -2.26
N ASP A 119 13.01 -22.58 -3.01
CA ASP A 119 13.32 -22.55 -4.43
C ASP A 119 14.83 -22.49 -4.61
N ALA A 120 15.48 -23.66 -4.65
CA ALA A 120 16.95 -23.75 -4.66
C ALA A 120 17.54 -23.17 -5.94
N ASP A 121 16.88 -23.32 -7.09
CA ASP A 121 17.36 -22.84 -8.39
C ASP A 121 17.37 -21.31 -8.44
N HIS A 122 16.39 -20.65 -7.81
CA HIS A 122 16.35 -19.20 -7.69
C HIS A 122 17.58 -18.64 -6.96
N PHE A 123 17.97 -19.24 -5.83
CA PHE A 123 19.10 -18.76 -5.03
C PHE A 123 20.48 -19.28 -5.51
N ALA A 124 20.52 -20.41 -6.23
CA ALA A 124 21.73 -20.89 -6.87
C ALA A 124 22.13 -20.09 -8.12
N SER A 125 21.17 -19.39 -8.76
CA SER A 125 21.43 -18.53 -9.90
C SER A 125 22.05 -17.22 -9.48
N ALA A 126 23.40 -17.13 -9.44
CA ALA A 126 24.09 -15.86 -9.20
C ALA A 126 24.02 -14.99 -10.47
N PRO A 127 23.35 -13.82 -10.44
CA PRO A 127 23.43 -12.85 -11.52
C PRO A 127 24.88 -12.38 -11.74
N SER A 128 25.25 -12.09 -12.99
CA SER A 128 26.59 -11.66 -13.37
C SER A 128 26.98 -10.26 -12.87
N GLN A 129 26.01 -9.50 -12.35
CA GLN A 129 26.23 -8.10 -11.93
C GLN A 129 25.74 -7.88 -10.50
N GLU A 130 26.63 -7.37 -9.67
CA GLU A 130 26.33 -6.97 -8.29
C GLU A 130 25.51 -5.66 -8.29
N PRO A 131 24.55 -5.47 -7.35
CA PRO A 131 23.77 -4.23 -7.24
C PRO A 131 24.63 -3.00 -6.93
N GLU A 132 24.31 -1.87 -7.60
CA GLU A 132 25.08 -0.62 -7.49
C GLU A 132 25.18 -0.08 -6.06
N ASP A 133 24.14 -0.25 -5.25
CA ASP A 133 24.10 0.22 -3.86
C ASP A 133 24.88 -0.69 -2.88
N GLN A 134 25.31 -1.86 -3.34
CA GLN A 134 26.16 -2.76 -2.56
C GLN A 134 27.60 -2.79 -3.04
N VAL A 135 27.85 -2.64 -4.34
CA VAL A 135 29.20 -2.80 -4.94
C VAL A 135 30.24 -1.85 -4.33
N SER A 136 29.80 -0.67 -3.85
CA SER A 136 30.68 0.31 -3.19
C SER A 136 31.08 -0.05 -1.75
N ILE A 137 30.39 -1.02 -1.11
CA ILE A 137 30.70 -1.45 0.24
C ILE A 137 31.92 -2.37 0.20
N PRO A 138 32.99 -2.13 0.98
CA PRO A 138 34.18 -2.98 0.98
C PRO A 138 33.88 -4.42 1.38
N ARG A 139 34.80 -5.33 1.07
CA ARG A 139 34.78 -6.71 1.58
C ARG A 139 35.75 -6.83 2.76
N PRO A 140 35.57 -7.82 3.67
CA PRO A 140 34.54 -8.86 3.65
C PRO A 140 33.18 -8.35 4.13
N ARG A 141 32.09 -8.92 3.57
CA ARG A 141 30.71 -8.57 3.90
C ARG A 141 29.96 -9.71 4.58
N ALA A 142 29.36 -9.41 5.71
CA ALA A 142 28.46 -10.30 6.44
C ALA A 142 27.02 -9.76 6.33
N GLY A 143 26.11 -10.50 5.69
CA GLY A 143 24.81 -9.96 5.29
C GLY A 143 23.61 -10.71 5.86
N PHE A 144 22.50 -10.00 6.02
CA PHE A 144 21.17 -10.52 6.35
C PHE A 144 20.11 -9.83 5.52
N TYR A 145 19.12 -10.57 5.04
CA TYR A 145 17.91 -9.99 4.50
C TYR A 145 16.67 -10.51 5.22
N GLY A 146 15.70 -9.64 5.38
CA GLY A 146 14.41 -9.93 6.03
C GLY A 146 13.88 -8.72 6.78
N VAL A 147 12.73 -8.88 7.41
CA VAL A 147 12.16 -7.83 8.26
C VAL A 147 13.06 -7.63 9.47
N LEU A 148 13.42 -6.37 9.72
CA LEU A 148 14.12 -5.93 10.93
C LEU A 148 13.07 -5.52 11.96
N ASP A 149 12.72 -6.43 12.86
CA ASP A 149 11.69 -6.28 13.88
C ASP A 149 12.15 -6.78 15.25
N GLU A 150 11.23 -7.04 16.18
CA GLU A 150 11.49 -7.53 17.53
C GLU A 150 12.25 -8.87 17.59
N ARG A 151 12.37 -9.57 16.47
CA ARG A 151 13.14 -10.81 16.34
C ARG A 151 14.62 -10.56 16.06
N PHE A 152 14.98 -9.37 15.59
CA PHE A 152 16.35 -9.02 15.25
C PHE A 152 17.10 -8.56 16.50
N ASP A 153 18.24 -9.19 16.82
CA ASP A 153 19.04 -8.87 18.01
C ASP A 153 19.93 -7.67 17.75
N LEU A 154 19.41 -6.48 18.09
CA LEU A 154 20.11 -5.21 17.91
C LEU A 154 21.42 -5.15 18.69
N GLN A 155 21.43 -5.71 19.91
CA GLN A 155 22.59 -5.66 20.79
C GLN A 155 23.70 -6.59 20.29
N LEU A 156 23.35 -7.80 19.88
CA LEU A 156 24.29 -8.77 19.27
C LEU A 156 24.95 -8.17 18.03
N VAL A 157 24.16 -7.53 17.16
CA VAL A 157 24.67 -6.91 15.93
C VAL A 157 25.59 -5.74 16.23
N ALA A 158 25.22 -4.86 17.17
CA ALA A 158 26.05 -3.74 17.57
C ALA A 158 27.43 -4.21 18.11
N GLU A 159 27.38 -5.22 18.97
CA GLU A 159 28.60 -5.76 19.59
C GLU A 159 29.48 -6.55 18.61
N ALA A 160 28.87 -7.35 17.72
CA ALA A 160 29.59 -8.06 16.66
C ALA A 160 30.29 -7.09 15.69
N ALA A 161 29.59 -5.99 15.30
CA ALA A 161 30.18 -4.96 14.46
C ALA A 161 31.35 -4.22 15.15
N ARG A 162 31.26 -4.01 16.46
CA ARG A 162 32.33 -3.42 17.26
C ARG A 162 33.53 -4.35 17.37
N LEU A 163 33.32 -5.67 17.53
CA LEU A 163 34.35 -6.69 17.65
C LEU A 163 35.06 -6.96 16.31
N LYS A 164 34.41 -6.74 15.19
CA LYS A 164 34.91 -6.98 13.82
C LYS A 164 34.80 -5.72 12.96
N PRO A 165 35.57 -4.67 13.24
CA PRO A 165 35.50 -3.40 12.50
C PRO A 165 35.93 -3.53 11.03
N GLU A 166 36.68 -4.58 10.68
CA GLU A 166 37.08 -4.89 9.30
C GLU A 166 35.99 -5.55 8.47
N VAL A 167 34.94 -6.11 9.09
CA VAL A 167 33.81 -6.76 8.42
C VAL A 167 32.71 -5.73 8.20
N GLN A 168 32.13 -5.70 7.00
CA GLN A 168 31.01 -4.85 6.66
C GLN A 168 29.69 -5.62 6.86
N PHE A 169 28.84 -5.13 7.73
CA PHE A 169 27.54 -5.71 8.04
C PHE A 169 26.48 -5.10 7.13
N VAL A 170 25.85 -5.91 6.29
CA VAL A 170 24.88 -5.46 5.27
C VAL A 170 23.50 -5.99 5.60
N PHE A 171 22.54 -5.10 5.87
CA PHE A 171 21.16 -5.44 6.24
C PHE A 171 20.18 -4.98 5.20
N ILE A 172 19.35 -5.91 4.72
CA ILE A 172 18.36 -5.68 3.67
C ILE A 172 16.97 -6.01 4.19
N GLY A 173 16.05 -5.06 4.12
CA GLY A 173 14.65 -5.26 4.48
C GLY A 173 14.00 -4.04 5.13
N PRO A 174 12.69 -4.10 5.33
CA PRO A 174 11.96 -3.06 6.03
C PRO A 174 12.19 -3.14 7.54
N VAL A 175 12.23 -1.99 8.20
CA VAL A 175 12.20 -1.88 9.67
C VAL A 175 10.73 -1.80 10.08
N VAL A 176 10.28 -2.74 10.93
CA VAL A 176 8.87 -2.87 11.33
C VAL A 176 8.80 -3.16 12.82
N LYS A 177 7.85 -2.57 13.54
CA LYS A 177 7.59 -2.76 14.98
C LYS A 177 8.69 -2.32 15.95
N ILE A 178 9.85 -1.95 15.48
CA ILE A 178 10.93 -1.37 16.29
C ILE A 178 11.20 0.06 15.85
N ASP A 179 11.75 0.87 16.77
CA ASP A 179 12.16 2.23 16.44
C ASP A 179 13.35 2.20 15.47
N PRO A 180 13.28 2.81 14.29
CA PRO A 180 14.41 2.90 13.37
C PRO A 180 15.64 3.58 13.98
N ASP A 181 15.47 4.45 14.97
CA ASP A 181 16.57 5.10 15.67
C ASP A 181 17.29 4.17 16.67
N ALA A 182 16.65 3.07 17.07
CA ALA A 182 17.27 2.03 17.89
C ALA A 182 18.23 1.11 17.10
N LEU A 183 18.22 1.17 15.77
CA LEU A 183 19.13 0.38 14.95
C LEU A 183 20.59 0.76 15.21
N PRO A 184 21.50 -0.24 15.38
CA PRO A 184 22.92 0.01 15.58
C PRO A 184 23.51 0.86 14.45
N LYS A 185 24.24 1.92 14.81
CA LYS A 185 24.90 2.83 13.87
C LYS A 185 26.41 2.74 14.08
N ALA A 186 27.13 2.20 13.11
CA ALA A 186 28.61 2.15 13.08
C ALA A 186 29.08 2.32 11.62
N ALA A 187 30.37 2.68 11.45
CA ALA A 187 30.94 2.92 10.13
C ALA A 187 30.92 1.67 9.22
N ASN A 188 30.85 0.48 9.81
CA ASN A 188 30.82 -0.81 9.13
C ASN A 188 29.41 -1.45 9.14
N ILE A 189 28.34 -0.69 9.41
CA ILE A 189 26.95 -1.18 9.35
C ILE A 189 26.21 -0.43 8.24
N HIS A 190 25.60 -1.17 7.32
CA HIS A 190 24.93 -0.65 6.13
C HIS A 190 23.50 -1.19 6.05
N TYR A 191 22.51 -0.29 5.94
CA TYR A 191 21.09 -0.61 5.76
C TYR A 191 20.67 -0.24 4.35
N LEU A 192 20.39 -1.23 3.49
CA LEU A 192 20.06 -1.01 2.06
C LEU A 192 18.56 -0.95 1.78
N GLY A 193 17.72 -1.00 2.83
CA GLY A 193 16.27 -0.96 2.68
C GLY A 193 15.67 -2.21 2.05
N SER A 194 14.38 -2.14 1.68
CA SER A 194 13.66 -3.28 1.09
C SER A 194 14.09 -3.56 -0.33
N LYS A 195 14.21 -4.85 -0.68
CA LYS A 195 14.47 -5.34 -2.03
C LYS A 195 13.40 -6.36 -2.43
N SER A 196 13.16 -6.51 -3.73
CA SER A 196 12.24 -7.55 -4.23
C SER A 196 12.88 -8.93 -4.11
N TYR A 197 12.05 -9.97 -4.03
CA TYR A 197 12.51 -11.35 -3.96
C TYR A 197 13.47 -11.71 -5.11
N ASP A 198 13.18 -11.26 -6.34
CA ASP A 198 14.00 -11.51 -7.52
C ASP A 198 15.39 -10.85 -7.45
N GLN A 199 15.56 -9.82 -6.63
CA GLN A 199 16.85 -9.13 -6.46
C GLN A 199 17.75 -9.81 -5.41
N LEU A 200 17.18 -10.57 -4.48
CA LEU A 200 17.93 -11.14 -3.34
C LEU A 200 19.14 -12.01 -3.75
N PRO A 201 19.07 -12.85 -4.81
CA PRO A 201 20.25 -13.62 -5.23
C PRO A 201 21.46 -12.76 -5.60
N ALA A 202 21.23 -11.57 -6.22
CA ALA A 202 22.30 -10.66 -6.61
C ALA A 202 23.01 -10.04 -5.39
N TYR A 203 22.25 -9.65 -4.39
CA TYR A 203 22.82 -9.15 -3.12
C TYR A 203 23.57 -10.25 -2.39
N LEU A 204 22.97 -11.43 -2.27
CA LEU A 204 23.53 -12.57 -1.60
C LEU A 204 24.85 -13.04 -2.24
N ALA A 205 24.95 -12.98 -3.58
CA ALA A 205 26.19 -13.27 -4.31
C ALA A 205 27.37 -12.40 -3.85
N GLY A 206 27.09 -11.14 -3.50
CA GLY A 206 28.08 -10.17 -3.03
C GLY A 206 28.53 -10.34 -1.57
N TRP A 207 27.94 -11.24 -0.76
CA TRP A 207 28.32 -11.49 0.61
C TRP A 207 29.39 -12.59 0.72
N ASP A 208 30.21 -12.51 1.78
CA ASP A 208 31.20 -13.53 2.12
C ASP A 208 30.62 -14.49 3.18
N VAL A 209 29.78 -13.97 4.08
CA VAL A 209 29.06 -14.74 5.12
C VAL A 209 27.62 -14.26 5.18
N ALA A 210 26.66 -15.16 5.37
CA ALA A 210 25.27 -14.83 5.63
C ALA A 210 24.93 -14.98 7.13
N LEU A 211 24.09 -14.10 7.64
CA LEU A 211 23.78 -13.99 9.07
C LEU A 211 22.32 -14.31 9.37
N ILE A 212 22.07 -14.93 10.54
CA ILE A 212 20.76 -15.06 11.17
C ILE A 212 20.88 -14.54 12.61
N PRO A 213 20.92 -13.21 12.81
CA PRO A 213 21.16 -12.59 14.11
C PRO A 213 19.84 -12.38 14.86
N PHE A 214 19.09 -13.46 15.10
CA PHE A 214 17.82 -13.37 15.80
C PHE A 214 17.97 -13.44 17.31
N ALA A 215 17.22 -12.60 18.02
CA ALA A 215 17.10 -12.67 19.47
C ALA A 215 16.45 -13.99 19.89
N LEU A 216 16.90 -14.56 21.01
CA LEU A 216 16.31 -15.75 21.60
C LEU A 216 15.18 -15.34 22.57
N ASN A 217 13.99 -15.11 22.04
CA ASN A 217 12.80 -14.67 22.78
C ASN A 217 11.54 -15.49 22.41
N GLU A 218 10.40 -15.18 22.98
CA GLU A 218 9.14 -15.92 22.75
C GLU A 218 8.77 -15.97 21.27
N SER A 219 8.95 -14.87 20.52
CA SER A 219 8.60 -14.79 19.11
C SER A 219 9.52 -15.60 18.20
N THR A 220 10.74 -15.92 18.65
CA THR A 220 11.71 -16.71 17.89
C THR A 220 11.84 -18.16 18.37
N HIS A 221 11.16 -18.50 19.46
CA HIS A 221 11.27 -19.82 20.09
C HIS A 221 10.80 -20.99 19.20
N PHE A 222 9.81 -20.72 18.33
CA PHE A 222 9.19 -21.73 17.46
C PHE A 222 9.42 -21.49 15.96
N ILE A 223 10.23 -20.51 15.58
CA ILE A 223 10.45 -20.20 14.16
C ILE A 223 11.38 -21.19 13.47
N SER A 224 11.08 -21.44 12.19
CA SER A 224 11.94 -22.18 11.27
C SER A 224 12.35 -21.24 10.12
N PRO A 225 13.53 -20.54 10.21
CA PRO A 225 13.88 -19.49 9.26
C PRO A 225 14.09 -20.02 7.84
N THR A 226 13.28 -19.54 6.88
CA THR A 226 13.42 -19.86 5.44
C THR A 226 14.78 -19.44 4.88
N LYS A 227 15.40 -18.43 5.47
CA LYS A 227 16.71 -17.88 5.07
C LYS A 227 17.84 -18.89 5.14
N THR A 228 17.77 -19.84 6.07
CA THR A 228 18.86 -20.82 6.25
C THR A 228 19.09 -21.64 4.98
N PRO A 229 18.08 -22.34 4.39
CA PRO A 229 18.28 -23.03 3.13
C PRO A 229 18.55 -22.12 1.94
N GLU A 230 17.98 -20.88 1.93
CA GLU A 230 18.23 -19.89 0.87
C GLU A 230 19.71 -19.47 0.81
N TYR A 231 20.32 -19.18 1.96
CA TYR A 231 21.74 -18.86 2.06
C TYR A 231 22.65 -20.02 1.67
N LEU A 232 22.29 -21.24 2.11
CA LEU A 232 23.03 -22.45 1.76
C LEU A 232 22.95 -22.76 0.25
N ALA A 233 21.78 -22.54 -0.39
CA ALA A 233 21.62 -22.72 -1.84
C ALA A 233 22.51 -21.78 -2.66
N ALA A 234 22.71 -20.55 -2.16
CA ALA A 234 23.68 -19.59 -2.71
C ALA A 234 25.14 -19.93 -2.34
N ALA A 235 25.40 -21.11 -1.78
CA ALA A 235 26.71 -21.57 -1.31
C ALA A 235 27.38 -20.60 -0.31
N LYS A 236 26.59 -19.88 0.51
CA LYS A 236 27.11 -18.97 1.52
C LYS A 236 27.30 -19.69 2.85
N PRO A 237 28.45 -19.52 3.53
CA PRO A 237 28.60 -19.86 4.93
C PRO A 237 27.58 -19.08 5.76
N VAL A 238 26.97 -19.74 6.73
CA VAL A 238 25.91 -19.13 7.56
C VAL A 238 26.35 -19.13 9.03
N VAL A 239 26.13 -17.98 9.69
CA VAL A 239 26.30 -17.84 11.14
C VAL A 239 24.95 -17.47 11.74
N SER A 240 24.49 -18.23 12.72
CA SER A 240 23.18 -18.05 13.35
C SER A 240 23.32 -18.02 14.88
N THR A 241 22.44 -17.26 15.53
CA THR A 241 22.14 -17.49 16.93
C THR A 241 21.52 -18.88 17.12
N ALA A 242 21.44 -19.38 18.35
CA ALA A 242 21.00 -20.74 18.65
C ALA A 242 19.48 -20.96 18.50
N ILE A 243 18.92 -20.56 17.35
CA ILE A 243 17.52 -20.86 16.98
C ILE A 243 17.37 -22.38 16.87
N TYR A 244 16.40 -22.93 17.58
CA TYR A 244 16.25 -24.39 17.73
C TYR A 244 16.22 -25.14 16.40
N ASP A 245 15.40 -24.71 15.46
CA ASP A 245 15.26 -25.36 14.15
C ASP A 245 16.52 -25.21 13.28
N VAL A 246 17.28 -24.13 13.46
CA VAL A 246 18.58 -23.97 12.78
C VAL A 246 19.62 -24.90 13.38
N VAL A 247 19.68 -25.01 14.70
CA VAL A 247 20.60 -25.94 15.40
C VAL A 247 20.36 -27.39 14.97
N ARG A 248 19.11 -27.84 15.08
CA ARG A 248 18.70 -29.24 14.76
C ARG A 248 18.75 -29.52 13.26
N GLY A 249 18.36 -28.57 12.44
CA GLY A 249 18.29 -28.75 11.00
C GLY A 249 19.63 -28.70 10.29
N TYR A 250 20.56 -27.88 10.79
CA TYR A 250 21.79 -27.53 10.08
C TYR A 250 23.02 -27.39 10.97
N GLY A 251 22.87 -26.97 12.25
CA GLY A 251 23.97 -26.75 13.18
C GLY A 251 24.64 -28.05 13.58
N GLU A 252 23.87 -29.07 14.01
CA GLU A 252 24.37 -30.38 14.42
C GLU A 252 25.17 -31.11 13.31
N SER A 253 24.85 -30.82 12.05
CA SER A 253 25.58 -31.34 10.88
C SER A 253 26.78 -30.48 10.45
N GLY A 254 27.04 -29.37 11.13
CA GLY A 254 28.14 -28.45 10.80
C GLY A 254 27.96 -27.63 9.55
N LEU A 255 26.75 -27.57 8.98
CA LEU A 255 26.41 -26.76 7.80
C LEU A 255 26.26 -25.28 8.13
N VAL A 256 25.84 -24.96 9.36
CA VAL A 256 25.69 -23.63 9.91
C VAL A 256 26.47 -23.48 11.20
N ALA A 257 27.22 -22.39 11.35
CA ALA A 257 27.90 -22.07 12.60
C ALA A 257 26.88 -21.46 13.60
N ILE A 258 26.83 -22.02 14.79
CA ILE A 258 25.92 -21.59 15.85
C ILE A 258 26.71 -20.81 16.92
N ALA A 259 26.17 -19.66 17.33
CA ALA A 259 26.76 -18.82 18.37
C ALA A 259 25.75 -18.53 19.49
N HIS A 260 26.24 -18.49 20.73
CA HIS A 260 25.43 -18.25 21.93
C HIS A 260 25.69 -16.87 22.56
N SER A 261 26.68 -16.14 22.05
CA SER A 261 27.06 -14.80 22.51
C SER A 261 27.57 -13.96 21.36
N ALA A 262 27.63 -12.64 21.55
CA ALA A 262 28.17 -11.72 20.55
C ALA A 262 29.63 -11.99 20.22
N GLN A 263 30.44 -12.43 21.23
CA GLN A 263 31.80 -12.82 21.03
C GLN A 263 31.92 -14.06 20.13
N GLU A 264 31.16 -15.13 20.43
CA GLU A 264 31.13 -16.34 19.60
C GLU A 264 30.59 -16.04 18.19
N PHE A 265 29.61 -15.14 18.07
CA PHE A 265 29.06 -14.74 16.79
C PHE A 265 30.09 -14.03 15.90
N ALA A 266 30.89 -13.12 16.50
CA ALA A 266 31.96 -12.42 15.82
C ALA A 266 33.11 -13.40 15.42
N GLU A 267 33.49 -14.35 16.29
CA GLU A 267 34.49 -15.39 16.01
C GLU A 267 33.99 -16.35 14.91
N ALA A 268 32.70 -16.74 14.92
CA ALA A 268 32.11 -17.58 13.90
C ALA A 268 32.05 -16.88 12.53
N ILE A 269 31.81 -15.56 12.48
CA ILE A 269 31.92 -14.77 11.25
C ILE A 269 33.35 -14.86 10.71
N GLU A 270 34.38 -14.59 11.52
CA GLU A 270 35.77 -14.63 11.09
C GLU A 270 36.18 -16.03 10.56
N GLN A 271 35.81 -17.09 11.28
CA GLN A 271 36.06 -18.47 10.84
C GLN A 271 35.32 -18.82 9.54
N SER A 272 34.15 -18.20 9.31
CA SER A 272 33.31 -18.42 8.12
C SER A 272 33.83 -17.69 6.89
N LEU A 273 34.72 -16.71 7.02
CA LEU A 273 35.39 -16.05 5.91
C LEU A 273 36.39 -16.96 5.17
N ALA A 274 36.87 -18.02 5.83
CA ALA A 274 37.70 -19.00 5.19
C ALA A 274 36.93 -19.83 4.15
N PRO A 275 37.54 -20.17 2.98
CA PRO A 275 36.87 -20.97 1.97
C PRO A 275 36.38 -22.31 2.54
N LYS A 276 35.15 -22.68 2.28
CA LYS A 276 34.57 -23.94 2.71
C LYS A 276 35.11 -25.11 1.87
N PRO A 277 35.40 -26.28 2.51
CA PRO A 277 35.91 -27.44 1.81
C PRO A 277 34.87 -28.05 0.87
N ARG A 278 35.31 -28.80 -0.14
CA ARG A 278 34.40 -29.48 -1.09
C ARG A 278 33.38 -30.38 -0.40
N ALA A 279 33.77 -31.03 0.69
CA ALA A 279 32.85 -31.87 1.47
C ALA A 279 31.64 -31.07 2.01
N TRP A 280 31.85 -29.85 2.47
CA TRP A 280 30.76 -28.98 2.93
C TRP A 280 29.78 -28.69 1.80
N HIS A 281 30.26 -28.32 0.61
CA HIS A 281 29.40 -28.07 -0.55
C HIS A 281 28.61 -29.33 -0.97
N SER A 282 29.20 -30.50 -0.89
CA SER A 282 28.50 -31.76 -1.18
C SER A 282 27.42 -32.05 -0.14
N GLN A 283 27.66 -31.82 1.14
CA GLN A 283 26.69 -32.01 2.21
C GLN A 283 25.53 -30.99 2.08
N VAL A 284 25.83 -29.73 1.74
CA VAL A 284 24.79 -28.73 1.43
C VAL A 284 23.91 -29.20 0.27
N ALA A 285 24.51 -29.62 -0.83
CA ALA A 285 23.78 -30.11 -2.00
C ALA A 285 22.88 -31.30 -1.65
N GLU A 286 23.41 -32.29 -0.91
CA GLU A 286 22.63 -33.45 -0.43
C GLU A 286 21.46 -33.03 0.45
N LYS A 287 21.67 -32.12 1.39
CA LYS A 287 20.63 -31.58 2.27
C LYS A 287 19.51 -30.89 1.48
N LEU A 288 19.88 -30.03 0.52
CA LEU A 288 18.93 -29.28 -0.30
C LEU A 288 18.21 -30.15 -1.34
N GLN A 289 18.82 -31.23 -1.81
CA GLN A 289 18.14 -32.17 -2.72
C GLN A 289 16.87 -32.78 -2.09
N THR A 290 16.80 -32.88 -0.78
CA THR A 290 15.62 -33.44 -0.09
C THR A 290 14.51 -32.40 0.12
N THR A 291 14.79 -31.10 -0.13
CA THR A 291 13.93 -29.99 0.24
C THR A 291 13.57 -29.15 -0.98
N SER A 292 12.31 -29.11 -1.34
CA SER A 292 11.74 -28.16 -2.33
C SER A 292 10.25 -28.00 -2.07
N TRP A 293 9.67 -26.87 -2.47
CA TRP A 293 8.24 -26.63 -2.30
C TRP A 293 7.39 -27.73 -2.93
N ASP A 294 7.77 -28.24 -4.10
CA ASP A 294 7.04 -29.34 -4.74
C ASP A 294 7.11 -30.66 -3.95
N LYS A 295 8.26 -30.99 -3.36
CA LYS A 295 8.39 -32.19 -2.52
C LYS A 295 7.62 -32.05 -1.22
N THR A 296 7.74 -30.89 -0.58
CA THR A 296 6.99 -30.58 0.64
C THR A 296 5.49 -30.65 0.37
N TRP A 297 5.01 -30.02 -0.68
CA TRP A 297 3.61 -30.08 -1.08
C TRP A 297 3.13 -31.51 -1.34
N LYS A 298 3.89 -32.31 -2.10
CA LYS A 298 3.54 -33.71 -2.36
C LYS A 298 3.45 -34.53 -1.07
N ALA A 299 4.38 -34.33 -0.13
CA ALA A 299 4.35 -34.99 1.16
C ALA A 299 3.17 -34.56 2.01
N MET A 300 2.87 -33.27 2.10
CA MET A 300 1.68 -32.74 2.79
C MET A 300 0.40 -33.28 2.17
N TRP A 301 0.29 -33.27 0.83
CA TRP A 301 -0.88 -33.77 0.13
C TRP A 301 -1.07 -35.28 0.31
N SER A 302 0.00 -36.07 0.40
CA SER A 302 -0.07 -37.50 0.70
C SER A 302 -0.73 -37.79 2.04
N GLU A 303 -0.50 -36.93 3.06
CA GLU A 303 -1.17 -37.08 4.36
C GLU A 303 -2.67 -36.71 4.26
N VAL A 304 -3.01 -35.69 3.50
CA VAL A 304 -4.41 -35.30 3.23
C VAL A 304 -5.14 -36.41 2.45
N ASP A 305 -4.48 -36.97 1.43
CA ASP A 305 -5.05 -38.05 0.60
C ASP A 305 -5.32 -39.31 1.41
N ARG A 306 -4.44 -39.65 2.37
CA ARG A 306 -4.65 -40.75 3.34
C ARG A 306 -5.87 -40.52 4.19
N VAL A 307 -6.10 -39.29 4.67
CA VAL A 307 -7.31 -38.94 5.44
C VAL A 307 -8.56 -39.09 4.57
N LEU A 308 -8.53 -38.56 3.34
CA LEU A 308 -9.65 -38.64 2.40
C LEU A 308 -10.02 -40.10 2.07
N SER A 309 -9.00 -40.95 1.86
CA SER A 309 -9.19 -42.38 1.57
C SER A 309 -9.79 -43.15 2.73
N ASN A 310 -9.41 -42.82 3.97
CA ASN A 310 -9.96 -43.45 5.17
C ASN A 310 -11.40 -43.03 5.48
N SER A 311 -11.81 -41.85 5.01
CA SER A 311 -13.15 -41.29 5.24
C SER A 311 -14.19 -41.81 4.25
N ASN A 312 -13.80 -42.49 3.17
CA ASN A 312 -14.70 -43.01 2.14
C ASN A 312 -14.09 -44.28 1.47
N PRO A 313 -14.40 -45.51 1.96
CA PRO A 313 -13.80 -46.75 1.44
C PRO A 313 -14.15 -47.09 -0.02
N ASP A 314 -15.13 -46.39 -0.62
CA ASP A 314 -15.61 -46.65 -1.99
C ASP A 314 -14.86 -45.81 -3.07
N LEU A 315 -13.88 -44.98 -2.70
CA LEU A 315 -13.06 -44.25 -3.63
C LEU A 315 -11.63 -44.84 -3.70
N SER A 316 -11.47 -45.93 -4.42
CA SER A 316 -10.13 -46.43 -4.81
C SER A 316 -9.41 -45.38 -5.66
N PRO A 317 -8.10 -45.18 -5.48
CA PRO A 317 -7.36 -44.15 -6.18
C PRO A 317 -7.25 -44.46 -7.67
N THR A 318 -7.99 -43.72 -8.48
CA THR A 318 -7.72 -43.67 -9.92
C THR A 318 -6.53 -42.78 -10.18
N SER A 319 -5.47 -43.38 -10.63
CA SER A 319 -4.24 -42.76 -11.10
C SER A 319 -4.53 -41.63 -12.08
N ILE A 320 -4.20 -40.39 -11.70
CA ILE A 320 -4.18 -39.24 -12.62
C ILE A 320 -2.85 -39.30 -13.37
N SER A 321 -2.87 -39.93 -14.56
CA SER A 321 -1.84 -39.71 -15.56
C SER A 321 -2.08 -38.40 -16.29
N PRO A 322 -1.05 -37.63 -16.61
CA PRO A 322 -1.19 -36.37 -17.34
C PRO A 322 -1.20 -36.65 -18.84
N HIS A 323 -2.36 -36.95 -19.44
CA HIS A 323 -2.61 -36.77 -20.89
C HIS A 323 -4.07 -37.07 -21.25
N GLY A 324 -4.72 -36.07 -21.74
CA GLY A 324 -5.66 -36.03 -22.84
C GLY A 324 -6.94 -36.86 -22.74
N ALA A 325 -8.08 -36.21 -22.51
CA ALA A 325 -9.34 -36.54 -23.15
C ALA A 325 -10.34 -35.38 -23.02
N THR A 326 -10.90 -35.00 -24.16
CA THR A 326 -11.95 -34.01 -24.36
C THR A 326 -13.29 -34.43 -23.72
N PRO A 327 -14.01 -33.54 -23.07
CA PRO A 327 -15.39 -33.78 -22.64
C PRO A 327 -16.41 -33.17 -23.61
N ARG A 328 -17.52 -33.88 -23.72
CA ARG A 328 -18.72 -33.44 -24.44
C ARG A 328 -19.49 -32.37 -23.64
N VAL A 329 -19.88 -31.36 -24.37
CA VAL A 329 -20.87 -30.30 -24.23
C VAL A 329 -21.96 -30.50 -23.16
N ALA A 330 -22.01 -29.55 -22.21
CA ALA A 330 -23.20 -29.08 -21.55
C ALA A 330 -23.19 -27.55 -21.52
N ARG A 331 -24.37 -26.96 -21.69
CA ARG A 331 -24.66 -25.59 -22.14
C ARG A 331 -24.20 -24.49 -21.16
N ASP A 332 -23.78 -23.39 -21.75
CA ASP A 332 -23.40 -22.10 -21.23
C ASP A 332 -24.20 -21.56 -20.04
N ILE A 333 -23.46 -21.30 -18.94
CA ILE A 333 -23.51 -20.05 -18.18
C ILE A 333 -22.05 -19.78 -17.79
N THR A 334 -21.34 -18.98 -18.58
CA THR A 334 -19.94 -18.61 -18.32
C THR A 334 -19.87 -17.54 -17.24
N PRO A 335 -19.11 -17.75 -16.15
CA PRO A 335 -18.56 -16.65 -15.38
C PRO A 335 -17.55 -15.91 -16.27
N ARG A 336 -17.61 -14.58 -16.31
CA ARG A 336 -16.61 -13.74 -16.98
C ARG A 336 -15.25 -13.96 -16.35
N THR A 337 -14.55 -14.95 -16.80
CA THR A 337 -13.17 -15.25 -16.45
C THR A 337 -12.29 -14.90 -17.63
N GLN A 338 -11.12 -14.38 -17.34
CA GLN A 338 -10.04 -14.09 -18.26
C GLN A 338 -9.89 -15.17 -19.34
N ALA A 339 -10.79 -15.13 -20.34
CA ALA A 339 -10.45 -15.69 -21.64
C ALA A 339 -9.22 -14.91 -22.12
N PRO A 340 -8.29 -15.53 -22.86
CA PRO A 340 -7.20 -14.78 -23.44
C PRO A 340 -7.81 -13.61 -24.18
N LEU A 341 -7.50 -12.40 -23.72
CA LEU A 341 -7.99 -11.13 -24.22
C LEU A 341 -7.91 -11.16 -25.75
N ARG A 342 -9.04 -11.20 -26.44
CA ARG A 342 -9.04 -11.34 -27.92
C ARG A 342 -8.89 -9.98 -28.54
N HIS A 343 -7.96 -9.82 -29.45
CA HIS A 343 -7.49 -8.59 -30.09
C HIS A 343 -8.60 -7.65 -30.62
N ASN A 344 -9.80 -8.13 -30.87
CA ASN A 344 -10.92 -7.36 -31.44
C ASN A 344 -12.10 -7.17 -30.47
N SER A 345 -11.92 -7.35 -29.17
CA SER A 345 -13.03 -7.33 -28.20
C SER A 345 -13.29 -5.99 -27.52
N TYR A 346 -12.33 -5.05 -27.52
CA TYR A 346 -12.48 -3.74 -26.86
C TYR A 346 -12.33 -2.59 -27.86
N ASP A 347 -13.12 -1.52 -27.64
CA ASP A 347 -13.03 -0.28 -28.40
C ASP A 347 -11.93 0.65 -27.82
N TYR A 348 -11.75 0.61 -26.50
CA TYR A 348 -10.77 1.42 -25.78
C TYR A 348 -10.06 0.63 -24.71
N LEU A 349 -8.76 0.93 -24.55
CA LEU A 349 -7.93 0.60 -23.39
C LEU A 349 -7.85 1.83 -22.49
N VAL A 350 -8.26 1.72 -21.24
CA VAL A 350 -8.10 2.76 -20.22
C VAL A 350 -7.05 2.33 -19.22
N VAL A 351 -5.98 3.11 -19.11
CA VAL A 351 -4.84 2.84 -18.23
C VAL A 351 -4.90 3.75 -17.01
N GLY A 352 -5.18 3.17 -15.86
CA GLY A 352 -5.36 3.81 -14.56
C GLY A 352 -6.83 3.86 -14.12
N ALA A 353 -7.12 3.25 -12.97
CA ALA A 353 -8.45 3.14 -12.37
C ALA A 353 -8.73 4.20 -11.29
N GLY A 354 -8.05 5.37 -11.36
CA GLY A 354 -8.37 6.57 -10.58
C GLY A 354 -9.46 7.41 -11.24
N PHE A 355 -9.75 8.61 -10.70
CA PHE A 355 -10.83 9.47 -11.23
C PHE A 355 -10.78 9.70 -12.74
N ALA A 356 -9.58 10.02 -13.30
CA ALA A 356 -9.47 10.31 -14.72
C ALA A 356 -9.93 9.14 -15.60
N GLY A 357 -9.37 7.94 -15.35
CA GLY A 357 -9.69 6.75 -16.15
C GLY A 357 -11.11 6.23 -15.90
N SER A 358 -11.54 6.19 -14.64
CA SER A 358 -12.87 5.66 -14.29
C SER A 358 -14.00 6.50 -14.85
N VAL A 359 -13.89 7.84 -14.81
CA VAL A 359 -14.88 8.76 -15.42
C VAL A 359 -14.96 8.55 -16.93
N LEU A 360 -13.81 8.43 -17.60
CA LEU A 360 -13.78 8.21 -19.05
C LEU A 360 -14.29 6.83 -19.43
N ALA A 361 -13.95 5.79 -18.69
CA ALA A 361 -14.45 4.44 -18.91
C ALA A 361 -15.98 4.40 -18.80
N GLU A 362 -16.51 5.00 -17.73
CA GLU A 362 -17.94 5.06 -17.48
C GLU A 362 -18.67 5.86 -18.57
N ARG A 363 -18.21 7.07 -18.92
CA ARG A 363 -18.85 7.89 -19.94
C ARG A 363 -18.84 7.24 -21.33
N LEU A 364 -17.74 6.63 -21.74
CA LEU A 364 -17.65 5.94 -23.02
C LEU A 364 -18.53 4.68 -23.07
N ALA A 365 -18.59 3.93 -21.98
CA ALA A 365 -19.44 2.75 -21.89
C ALA A 365 -20.93 3.12 -21.89
N THR A 366 -21.32 4.10 -21.08
CA THR A 366 -22.74 4.48 -20.89
C THR A 366 -23.28 5.26 -22.10
N VAL A 367 -22.55 6.29 -22.58
CA VAL A 367 -23.08 7.20 -23.63
C VAL A 367 -22.87 6.61 -25.03
N ARG A 368 -21.79 5.90 -25.28
CA ARG A 368 -21.46 5.36 -26.62
C ARG A 368 -21.50 3.85 -26.71
N ASN A 369 -21.96 3.17 -25.67
CA ASN A 369 -22.01 1.70 -25.62
C ASN A 369 -20.68 1.04 -26.01
N LYS A 370 -19.53 1.70 -25.66
CA LYS A 370 -18.19 1.22 -25.99
C LYS A 370 -17.76 0.14 -25.03
N ARG A 371 -17.07 -0.87 -25.53
CA ARG A 371 -16.43 -1.90 -24.72
C ARG A 371 -15.07 -1.44 -24.27
N ILE A 372 -14.87 -1.38 -22.96
CA ILE A 372 -13.70 -0.81 -22.31
C ILE A 372 -12.92 -1.91 -21.58
N LEU A 373 -11.63 -1.99 -21.84
CA LEU A 373 -10.70 -2.67 -20.94
C LEU A 373 -10.05 -1.62 -20.03
N LEU A 374 -10.38 -1.63 -18.76
CA LEU A 374 -9.76 -0.77 -17.74
C LEU A 374 -8.68 -1.55 -17.01
N ILE A 375 -7.45 -1.06 -17.05
CA ILE A 375 -6.31 -1.66 -16.33
C ILE A 375 -5.73 -0.70 -15.30
N ASP A 376 -5.16 -1.23 -14.23
CA ASP A 376 -4.31 -0.49 -13.30
C ASP A 376 -3.17 -1.40 -12.82
N LYS A 377 -1.96 -0.85 -12.64
CA LYS A 377 -0.82 -1.57 -12.07
C LYS A 377 -1.06 -1.97 -10.60
N ARG A 378 -1.93 -1.25 -9.90
CA ARG A 378 -2.39 -1.58 -8.54
C ARG A 378 -3.53 -2.59 -8.61
N ASN A 379 -3.71 -3.36 -7.54
CA ASN A 379 -4.76 -4.37 -7.44
C ASN A 379 -6.09 -3.82 -6.91
N HIS A 380 -6.34 -2.52 -7.01
CA HIS A 380 -7.54 -1.83 -6.54
C HIS A 380 -7.91 -0.66 -7.45
N VAL A 381 -9.18 -0.27 -7.45
CA VAL A 381 -9.70 0.94 -8.07
C VAL A 381 -9.48 2.16 -7.17
N GLY A 382 -9.83 3.35 -7.66
CA GLY A 382 -9.77 4.59 -6.90
C GLY A 382 -8.42 5.30 -6.95
N GLY A 383 -7.36 4.67 -7.50
CA GLY A 383 -6.05 5.30 -7.58
C GLY A 383 -5.56 5.75 -6.19
N ASN A 384 -5.15 7.03 -6.05
CA ASN A 384 -4.69 7.57 -4.77
C ASN A 384 -5.82 7.79 -3.75
N THR A 385 -7.09 7.82 -4.17
CA THR A 385 -8.24 7.97 -3.25
C THR A 385 -8.74 6.64 -2.68
N PHE A 386 -8.06 5.53 -2.99
CA PHE A 386 -8.41 4.22 -2.46
C PHE A 386 -8.47 4.23 -0.93
N ASP A 387 -9.60 3.78 -0.41
CA ASP A 387 -9.86 3.63 1.02
C ASP A 387 -10.34 2.21 1.35
N TYR A 388 -10.19 1.84 2.60
CA TYR A 388 -10.56 0.52 3.10
C TYR A 388 -10.84 0.57 4.60
N TYR A 389 -11.59 -0.38 5.11
CA TYR A 389 -11.76 -0.55 6.55
C TYR A 389 -10.54 -1.26 7.13
N ASP A 390 -9.94 -0.66 8.15
CA ASP A 390 -8.85 -1.28 8.90
C ASP A 390 -9.36 -2.35 9.90
N GLN A 391 -8.45 -2.89 10.71
CA GLN A 391 -8.78 -3.92 11.70
C GLN A 391 -9.74 -3.43 12.80
N ALA A 392 -9.78 -2.14 13.08
CA ALA A 392 -10.72 -1.52 14.03
C ALA A 392 -12.07 -1.17 13.38
N GLY A 393 -12.28 -1.52 12.10
CA GLY A 393 -13.47 -1.17 11.34
C GLY A 393 -13.57 0.33 11.01
N ILE A 394 -12.46 1.05 11.06
CA ILE A 394 -12.39 2.47 10.70
C ILE A 394 -12.03 2.57 9.22
N LEU A 395 -12.81 3.35 8.46
CA LEU A 395 -12.53 3.62 7.06
C LEU A 395 -11.33 4.57 6.95
N VAL A 396 -10.22 4.06 6.41
CA VAL A 396 -8.96 4.78 6.29
C VAL A 396 -8.56 4.92 4.82
N HIS A 397 -7.99 6.07 4.46
CA HIS A 397 -7.46 6.30 3.12
C HIS A 397 -6.02 5.79 3.06
N ARG A 398 -5.76 4.84 2.15
CA ARG A 398 -4.43 4.19 2.06
C ARG A 398 -3.29 5.16 1.73
N TYR A 399 -3.59 6.20 0.95
CA TYR A 399 -2.60 7.13 0.41
C TYR A 399 -2.78 8.56 0.95
N GLY A 400 -3.08 8.67 2.24
CA GLY A 400 -3.32 9.93 2.93
C GLY A 400 -4.72 10.52 2.71
N PRO A 401 -5.06 11.60 3.41
CA PRO A 401 -6.42 12.15 3.39
C PRO A 401 -6.76 12.74 2.02
N HIS A 402 -7.93 12.37 1.52
CA HIS A 402 -8.53 12.93 0.32
C HIS A 402 -9.89 13.52 0.70
N ILE A 403 -10.03 14.83 0.64
CA ILE A 403 -11.25 15.56 0.96
C ILE A 403 -11.83 16.10 -0.34
N PHE A 404 -13.10 15.81 -0.61
CA PHE A 404 -13.76 16.31 -1.80
C PHE A 404 -14.31 17.70 -1.56
N HIS A 405 -13.95 18.63 -2.44
CA HIS A 405 -14.44 20.00 -2.45
C HIS A 405 -14.49 20.50 -3.89
N THR A 406 -15.49 21.28 -4.23
CA THR A 406 -15.64 21.87 -5.57
C THR A 406 -16.61 23.04 -5.57
N ASN A 407 -16.45 23.95 -6.55
CA ASN A 407 -17.45 24.95 -6.92
C ASN A 407 -18.23 24.55 -8.16
N SER A 408 -17.92 23.42 -8.79
CA SER A 408 -18.58 22.93 -9.99
C SER A 408 -19.80 22.10 -9.65
N ALA A 409 -20.98 22.63 -9.97
CA ALA A 409 -22.23 21.89 -9.86
C ALA A 409 -22.25 20.66 -10.77
N ASP A 410 -21.70 20.75 -11.99
CA ASP A 410 -21.62 19.62 -12.95
C ASP A 410 -20.82 18.46 -12.40
N VAL A 411 -19.68 18.73 -11.74
CA VAL A 411 -18.84 17.70 -11.13
C VAL A 411 -19.57 17.05 -9.96
N MET A 412 -20.22 17.86 -9.12
CA MET A 412 -20.98 17.36 -7.97
C MET A 412 -22.16 16.50 -8.42
N GLU A 413 -22.93 16.96 -9.40
CA GLU A 413 -24.07 16.24 -9.98
C GLU A 413 -23.62 14.91 -10.60
N TYR A 414 -22.55 14.92 -11.37
CA TYR A 414 -22.02 13.71 -11.99
C TYR A 414 -21.62 12.66 -10.93
N LEU A 415 -20.81 13.04 -9.93
CA LEU A 415 -20.36 12.10 -8.92
C LEU A 415 -21.48 11.62 -7.98
N SER A 416 -22.52 12.44 -7.78
CA SER A 416 -23.69 12.09 -6.94
C SER A 416 -24.49 10.90 -7.49
N GLN A 417 -24.30 10.52 -8.75
CA GLN A 417 -24.89 9.31 -9.32
C GLN A 417 -24.30 8.03 -8.70
N PHE A 418 -23.09 8.10 -8.17
CA PHE A 418 -22.33 6.94 -7.69
C PHE A 418 -22.15 6.89 -6.18
N THR A 419 -22.50 7.95 -5.46
CA THR A 419 -22.37 7.99 -4.00
C THR A 419 -23.43 8.90 -3.36
N GLU A 420 -23.69 8.64 -2.09
CA GLU A 420 -24.31 9.60 -1.19
C GLU A 420 -23.21 10.43 -0.53
N TRP A 421 -23.46 11.69 -0.29
CA TRP A 421 -22.52 12.58 0.36
C TRP A 421 -22.84 12.78 1.83
N ARG A 422 -21.79 12.94 2.62
CA ARG A 422 -21.82 13.43 3.99
C ARG A 422 -21.20 14.82 4.00
N ASP A 423 -21.93 15.82 4.42
CA ASP A 423 -21.39 17.18 4.57
C ASP A 423 -20.18 17.15 5.50
N TYR A 424 -19.10 17.82 5.07
CA TYR A 424 -17.86 17.82 5.80
C TYR A 424 -17.04 19.06 5.48
N GLU A 425 -16.87 19.94 6.46
CA GLU A 425 -15.96 21.09 6.39
C GLU A 425 -14.60 20.71 6.97
N HIS A 426 -13.57 20.82 6.16
CA HIS A 426 -12.22 20.44 6.58
C HIS A 426 -11.55 21.53 7.42
N ARG A 427 -10.98 21.14 8.56
CA ARG A 427 -10.21 21.98 9.44
C ARG A 427 -8.83 21.39 9.68
N VAL A 428 -7.82 22.26 9.72
CA VAL A 428 -6.42 21.87 9.89
C VAL A 428 -5.81 22.72 11.00
N LEU A 429 -5.04 22.10 11.87
CA LEU A 429 -4.20 22.81 12.83
C LEU A 429 -2.73 22.67 12.45
N ALA A 430 -1.90 23.60 12.87
CA ALA A 430 -0.44 23.49 12.83
C ALA A 430 0.13 23.46 14.24
N SER A 431 1.08 22.59 14.49
CA SER A 431 1.90 22.56 15.71
C SER A 431 3.02 23.58 15.57
N ILE A 432 2.90 24.69 16.29
CA ILE A 432 3.86 25.80 16.27
C ILE A 432 4.24 26.15 17.69
N ASP A 433 5.51 26.08 18.03
CA ASP A 433 6.05 26.45 19.36
C ASP A 433 5.25 25.79 20.52
N GLY A 434 4.85 24.52 20.35
CA GLY A 434 4.07 23.74 21.31
C GLY A 434 2.57 24.08 21.37
N GLN A 435 2.06 24.95 20.49
CA GLN A 435 0.65 25.30 20.38
C GLN A 435 0.03 24.70 19.10
N LEU A 436 -1.25 24.31 19.19
CA LEU A 436 -2.04 23.91 18.02
C LEU A 436 -2.83 25.12 17.52
N LEU A 437 -2.47 25.65 16.37
CA LEU A 437 -3.01 26.88 15.79
C LEU A 437 -3.75 26.61 14.48
N PRO A 438 -4.88 27.32 14.19
CA PRO A 438 -5.61 27.13 12.94
C PRO A 438 -4.78 27.43 11.69
N ILE A 439 -4.99 26.63 10.65
CA ILE A 439 -4.53 26.87 9.27
C ILE A 439 -5.75 26.73 8.32
N PRO A 440 -5.97 27.67 7.39
CA PRO A 440 -5.18 28.87 7.03
C PRO A 440 -5.00 29.86 8.17
N ILE A 441 -3.91 30.64 8.12
CA ILE A 441 -3.65 31.70 9.10
C ILE A 441 -4.87 32.64 9.14
N ASN A 442 -5.45 32.80 10.31
CA ASN A 442 -6.64 33.61 10.60
C ASN A 442 -6.46 34.47 11.84
N LEU A 443 -7.50 35.19 12.22
CA LEU A 443 -7.46 36.08 13.37
C LEU A 443 -7.11 35.34 14.67
N ASP A 444 -7.63 34.13 14.87
CA ASP A 444 -7.33 33.32 16.05
C ASP A 444 -5.90 32.80 16.04
N THR A 445 -5.35 32.48 14.85
CA THR A 445 -3.94 32.10 14.70
C THR A 445 -3.02 33.21 15.23
N ILE A 446 -3.23 34.45 14.80
CA ILE A 446 -2.39 35.58 15.17
C ILE A 446 -2.57 35.93 16.66
N ASN A 447 -3.83 36.02 17.12
CA ASN A 447 -4.11 36.38 18.51
C ASN A 447 -3.54 35.36 19.50
N ARG A 448 -3.65 34.05 19.19
CA ARG A 448 -3.12 33.01 20.07
C ARG A 448 -1.60 32.91 20.03
N LEU A 449 -0.99 32.99 18.83
CA LEU A 449 0.47 32.87 18.68
C LEU A 449 1.23 33.99 19.40
N TYR A 450 0.71 35.22 19.31
CA TYR A 450 1.37 36.41 19.87
C TYR A 450 0.74 36.92 21.16
N ASN A 451 -0.23 36.18 21.72
CA ASN A 451 -0.97 36.56 22.91
C ASN A 451 -1.58 37.99 22.80
N LEU A 452 -2.28 38.21 21.67
CA LEU A 452 -2.93 39.50 21.35
C LEU A 452 -4.46 39.37 21.38
N SER A 453 -5.13 40.51 21.28
CA SER A 453 -6.61 40.60 21.19
C SER A 453 -7.00 41.53 20.05
N LEU A 454 -6.50 41.26 18.86
CA LEU A 454 -6.77 42.07 17.67
C LEU A 454 -8.17 41.75 17.12
N ASP A 455 -8.78 42.75 16.50
CA ASP A 455 -9.84 42.59 15.54
C ASP A 455 -9.31 42.47 14.11
N ALA A 456 -10.20 42.44 13.09
CA ALA A 456 -9.81 42.30 11.71
C ALA A 456 -8.90 43.45 11.22
N ALA A 457 -9.19 44.70 11.63
CA ALA A 457 -8.39 45.85 11.26
C ALA A 457 -7.02 45.84 11.97
N GLY A 458 -7.01 45.49 13.25
CA GLY A 458 -5.78 45.31 14.03
C GLY A 458 -4.88 44.23 13.46
N MET A 459 -5.43 43.08 13.01
CA MET A 459 -4.68 42.02 12.33
C MET A 459 -4.10 42.51 11.00
N GLN A 460 -4.86 43.29 10.24
CA GLN A 460 -4.40 43.85 8.97
C GLN A 460 -3.21 44.79 9.19
N ALA A 461 -3.29 45.71 10.18
CA ALA A 461 -2.20 46.58 10.55
C ALA A 461 -0.97 45.79 11.06
N PHE A 462 -1.20 44.80 11.94
CA PHE A 462 -0.15 43.91 12.43
C PHE A 462 0.66 43.22 11.34
N LEU A 463 -0.01 42.70 10.30
CA LEU A 463 0.65 42.06 9.18
C LEU A 463 1.34 43.09 8.25
N ALA A 464 0.70 44.26 8.01
CA ALA A 464 1.28 45.31 7.18
C ALA A 464 2.63 45.83 7.67
N GLU A 465 2.85 45.85 8.99
CA GLU A 465 4.14 46.24 9.61
C GLU A 465 5.24 45.18 9.43
N ARG A 466 4.87 43.92 9.08
CA ARG A 466 5.77 42.75 9.08
C ARG A 466 6.05 42.20 7.71
N VAL A 467 5.25 42.56 6.70
CA VAL A 467 5.43 42.11 5.35
C VAL A 467 6.70 42.66 4.74
N GLU A 468 7.35 41.87 3.91
CA GLU A 468 8.50 42.28 3.11
C GLU A 468 8.03 42.44 1.65
N THR A 469 8.42 43.53 1.01
CA THR A 469 8.05 43.79 -0.39
C THR A 469 9.23 43.41 -1.31
N PRO A 470 9.28 42.18 -1.84
CA PRO A 470 10.32 41.81 -2.79
C PRO A 470 10.15 42.63 -4.08
N ALA A 471 11.27 42.94 -4.77
CA ALA A 471 11.25 43.69 -6.03
C ALA A 471 10.44 42.97 -7.13
N MET A 472 10.38 41.63 -7.06
CA MET A 472 9.58 40.78 -7.95
C MET A 472 9.19 39.47 -7.22
N ILE A 473 7.93 39.07 -7.29
CA ILE A 473 7.45 37.80 -6.77
C ILE A 473 7.73 36.70 -7.80
N ARG A 474 8.68 35.82 -7.51
CA ARG A 474 9.05 34.69 -8.36
C ARG A 474 8.92 33.35 -7.63
N THR A 475 9.17 33.33 -6.35
CA THR A 475 9.30 32.11 -5.56
C THR A 475 8.18 31.97 -4.52
N SER A 476 8.05 30.76 -3.99
CA SER A 476 7.15 30.47 -2.88
C SER A 476 7.52 31.26 -1.61
N GLU A 477 8.79 31.56 -1.39
CA GLU A 477 9.22 32.45 -0.31
C GLU A 477 8.72 33.87 -0.55
N ASP A 478 8.98 34.45 -1.73
CA ASP A 478 8.58 35.83 -2.06
C ASP A 478 7.08 36.07 -1.83
N ILE A 479 6.23 35.15 -2.33
CA ILE A 479 4.76 35.31 -2.19
C ILE A 479 4.30 35.20 -0.75
N VAL A 480 4.93 34.38 0.09
CA VAL A 480 4.53 34.21 1.48
C VAL A 480 5.03 35.38 2.33
N VAL A 481 6.31 35.76 2.22
CA VAL A 481 6.85 36.88 3.00
C VAL A 481 6.19 38.22 2.65
N SER A 482 5.76 38.39 1.39
CA SER A 482 5.01 39.57 0.97
C SER A 482 3.59 39.65 1.55
N ARG A 483 3.06 38.57 2.10
CA ARG A 483 1.70 38.51 2.68
C ARG A 483 1.68 38.49 4.20
N ILE A 484 2.66 37.82 4.83
CA ILE A 484 2.64 37.56 6.28
C ILE A 484 3.94 37.88 7.01
N GLY A 485 4.99 38.27 6.28
CA GLY A 485 6.30 38.56 6.86
C GLY A 485 7.13 37.29 7.18
N ARG A 486 8.37 37.51 7.51
CA ARG A 486 9.40 36.47 7.70
C ARG A 486 9.17 35.57 8.91
N ASP A 487 8.69 36.11 10.01
CA ASP A 487 8.46 35.31 11.23
C ASP A 487 7.39 34.25 11.00
N LEU A 488 6.21 34.63 10.52
CA LEU A 488 5.16 33.67 10.19
C LEU A 488 5.55 32.72 9.05
N TYR A 489 6.30 33.21 8.07
CA TYR A 489 6.86 32.36 7.02
C TYR A 489 7.73 31.25 7.61
N SER A 490 8.67 31.59 8.51
CA SER A 490 9.57 30.60 9.11
C SER A 490 8.83 29.59 9.97
N LYS A 491 7.80 30.03 10.70
CA LYS A 491 7.02 29.19 11.61
C LYS A 491 6.09 28.21 10.89
N PHE A 492 5.39 28.65 9.84
CA PHE A 492 4.31 27.87 9.22
C PHE A 492 4.68 27.25 7.87
N PHE A 493 5.56 27.87 7.07
CA PHE A 493 5.74 27.52 5.68
C PHE A 493 7.12 26.95 5.35
N GLN A 494 8.18 27.53 5.86
CA GLN A 494 9.54 27.20 5.45
C GLN A 494 9.88 25.73 5.74
N GLY A 495 9.75 25.29 6.98
CA GLY A 495 10.03 23.92 7.39
C GLY A 495 9.11 22.90 6.73
N TYR A 496 7.80 23.20 6.69
CA TYR A 496 6.82 22.35 6.01
C TYR A 496 7.15 22.16 4.53
N THR A 497 7.46 23.25 3.82
CA THR A 497 7.77 23.22 2.39
C THR A 497 9.06 22.44 2.10
N ARG A 498 10.11 22.66 2.93
CA ARG A 498 11.36 21.88 2.83
C ARG A 498 11.12 20.37 2.99
N LYS A 499 10.32 19.97 3.97
CA LYS A 499 9.95 18.56 4.13
C LYS A 499 9.17 18.04 2.92
N GLN A 500 8.07 18.71 2.58
CA GLN A 500 7.14 18.27 1.54
C GLN A 500 7.81 18.19 0.15
N TRP A 501 8.61 19.18 -0.21
CA TRP A 501 9.18 19.27 -1.55
C TRP A 501 10.64 18.84 -1.64
N GLY A 502 11.34 18.70 -0.51
CA GLY A 502 12.78 18.44 -0.48
C GLY A 502 13.63 19.61 -1.02
N LEU A 503 13.01 20.80 -1.12
CA LEU A 503 13.61 22.01 -1.68
C LEU A 503 13.27 23.18 -0.78
N ASP A 504 14.14 24.19 -0.77
CA ASP A 504 13.84 25.45 -0.12
C ASP A 504 12.71 26.20 -0.86
N PRO A 505 11.79 26.90 -0.15
CA PRO A 505 10.75 27.68 -0.80
C PRO A 505 11.26 28.72 -1.81
N SER A 506 12.49 29.23 -1.64
CA SER A 506 13.15 30.12 -2.59
C SER A 506 13.50 29.46 -3.94
N GLN A 507 13.45 28.13 -4.01
CA GLN A 507 13.73 27.34 -5.23
C GLN A 507 12.45 26.83 -5.92
N LEU A 508 11.29 27.12 -5.36
CA LEU A 508 9.98 26.67 -5.85
C LEU A 508 9.20 27.86 -6.43
N ASP A 509 8.42 27.57 -7.47
CA ASP A 509 7.53 28.55 -8.08
C ASP A 509 6.52 29.12 -7.06
N SER A 510 6.16 30.40 -7.21
CA SER A 510 5.25 31.10 -6.31
C SER A 510 3.87 30.44 -6.19
N SER A 511 3.43 29.69 -7.19
CA SER A 511 2.15 28.95 -7.21
C SER A 511 2.06 27.85 -6.15
N VAL A 512 3.18 27.34 -5.63
CA VAL A 512 3.21 26.28 -4.61
C VAL A 512 2.57 26.74 -3.31
N ALA A 513 2.96 27.90 -2.81
CA ALA A 513 2.47 28.47 -1.55
C ALA A 513 1.40 29.56 -1.72
N GLY A 514 1.33 30.17 -2.91
CA GLY A 514 0.45 31.31 -3.19
C GLY A 514 -1.05 31.04 -3.06
N ARG A 515 -1.46 29.80 -3.08
CA ARG A 515 -2.88 29.36 -2.98
C ARG A 515 -3.43 29.29 -1.56
N ILE A 516 -2.60 29.35 -0.52
CA ILE A 516 -3.06 29.30 0.86
C ILE A 516 -3.57 30.68 1.25
N PRO A 517 -4.86 30.86 1.59
CA PRO A 517 -5.40 32.17 1.93
C PRO A 517 -4.94 32.63 3.34
N ILE A 518 -5.01 33.94 3.54
CA ILE A 518 -4.94 34.58 4.87
C ILE A 518 -6.30 35.18 5.13
N ARG A 519 -6.84 34.98 6.33
CA ARG A 519 -8.20 35.40 6.67
C ARG A 519 -8.20 36.38 7.81
N PHE A 520 -8.75 37.56 7.60
CA PHE A 520 -8.93 38.58 8.65
C PHE A 520 -10.17 38.34 9.53
N SER A 521 -10.70 37.14 9.49
CA SER A 521 -11.84 36.66 10.27
C SER A 521 -11.45 35.47 11.14
N ARG A 522 -12.37 34.92 11.92
CA ARG A 522 -12.19 33.69 12.71
C ARG A 522 -12.56 32.41 11.93
N ASP A 523 -12.82 32.52 10.63
CA ASP A 523 -13.14 31.36 9.80
C ASP A 523 -11.91 30.44 9.68
N ASP A 524 -12.01 29.26 10.26
CA ASP A 524 -10.95 28.23 10.34
C ASP A 524 -11.11 27.09 9.32
N ARG A 525 -12.12 27.17 8.44
CA ARG A 525 -12.30 26.17 7.37
C ARG A 525 -11.13 26.18 6.42
N TYR A 526 -10.63 25.02 6.08
CA TYR A 526 -9.49 24.91 5.16
C TYR A 526 -9.85 25.31 3.73
N PHE A 527 -11.02 24.90 3.25
CA PHE A 527 -11.58 25.26 1.94
C PHE A 527 -12.72 26.27 2.06
N THR A 528 -13.01 26.97 0.97
CA THR A 528 -14.12 27.93 0.85
C THR A 528 -15.09 27.54 -0.27
N ASP A 529 -14.89 26.38 -0.87
CA ASP A 529 -15.72 25.88 -1.96
C ASP A 529 -17.17 25.67 -1.51
N THR A 530 -18.09 25.86 -2.42
CA THR A 530 -19.55 25.74 -2.19
C THR A 530 -19.93 24.33 -1.74
N PHE A 531 -19.31 23.32 -2.36
CA PHE A 531 -19.55 21.92 -2.01
C PHE A 531 -18.30 21.35 -1.33
N GLN A 532 -18.46 20.91 -0.09
CA GLN A 532 -17.43 20.23 0.70
C GLN A 532 -18.06 19.02 1.35
N ALA A 533 -17.62 17.83 0.96
CA ALA A 533 -18.26 16.60 1.42
C ALA A 533 -17.31 15.39 1.36
N MET A 534 -17.68 14.34 2.05
CA MET A 534 -17.05 13.04 1.95
C MET A 534 -18.05 12.01 1.41
N PRO A 535 -17.63 11.06 0.53
CA PRO A 535 -18.49 9.95 0.15
C PRO A 535 -18.91 9.17 1.39
N ARG A 536 -20.21 9.01 1.63
CA ARG A 536 -20.75 8.38 2.85
C ARG A 536 -20.21 6.97 3.09
N HIS A 537 -19.94 6.24 2.01
CA HIS A 537 -19.47 4.86 2.05
C HIS A 537 -18.02 4.69 1.55
N GLY A 538 -17.29 5.80 1.47
CA GLY A 538 -15.91 5.84 0.99
C GLY A 538 -15.78 5.97 -0.53
N TYR A 539 -14.56 6.31 -0.95
CA TYR A 539 -14.22 6.48 -2.37
C TYR A 539 -14.22 5.15 -3.12
N THR A 540 -13.68 4.09 -2.53
CA THR A 540 -13.64 2.77 -3.17
C THR A 540 -15.02 2.34 -3.61
N ARG A 541 -16.03 2.52 -2.74
CA ARG A 541 -17.42 2.19 -3.08
C ARG A 541 -18.01 3.07 -4.18
N LEU A 542 -17.63 4.35 -4.25
CA LEU A 542 -17.97 5.24 -5.35
C LEU A 542 -17.44 4.70 -6.68
N PHE A 543 -16.17 4.30 -6.72
CA PHE A 543 -15.56 3.74 -7.93
C PHE A 543 -16.14 2.39 -8.32
N GLU A 544 -16.43 1.51 -7.37
CA GLU A 544 -17.10 0.24 -7.65
C GLU A 544 -18.44 0.46 -8.34
N ARG A 545 -19.25 1.42 -7.87
CA ARG A 545 -20.53 1.76 -8.50
C ARG A 545 -20.35 2.42 -9.88
N MET A 546 -19.36 3.30 -10.03
CA MET A 546 -19.06 3.96 -11.30
C MET A 546 -18.63 2.95 -12.38
N LEU A 547 -17.91 1.92 -12.00
CA LEU A 547 -17.35 0.91 -12.90
C LEU A 547 -18.21 -0.35 -13.02
N ASP A 548 -19.36 -0.40 -12.34
CA ASP A 548 -20.33 -1.50 -12.45
C ASP A 548 -21.18 -1.33 -13.73
N HIS A 549 -20.56 -1.63 -14.87
CA HIS A 549 -21.19 -1.53 -16.18
C HIS A 549 -20.82 -2.74 -17.05
N PRO A 550 -21.78 -3.36 -17.79
CA PRO A 550 -21.54 -4.58 -18.57
C PRO A 550 -20.45 -4.44 -19.64
N ASN A 551 -20.21 -3.22 -20.10
CA ASN A 551 -19.20 -2.93 -21.11
C ASN A 551 -17.84 -2.50 -20.54
N ILE A 552 -17.65 -2.54 -19.21
CA ILE A 552 -16.38 -2.22 -18.57
C ILE A 552 -15.80 -3.52 -17.97
N GLU A 553 -14.74 -3.99 -18.56
CA GLU A 553 -13.95 -5.09 -18.00
C GLU A 553 -12.76 -4.51 -17.24
N GLN A 554 -12.59 -4.91 -15.98
CA GLN A 554 -11.53 -4.43 -15.10
C GLN A 554 -10.45 -5.51 -14.97
N ALA A 555 -9.19 -5.14 -15.28
CA ALA A 555 -8.03 -6.00 -15.11
C ALA A 555 -6.98 -5.27 -14.26
N LEU A 556 -7.07 -5.47 -12.94
CA LEU A 556 -6.22 -4.82 -11.94
C LEU A 556 -4.96 -5.64 -11.66
N GLY A 557 -3.87 -4.97 -11.26
CA GLY A 557 -2.57 -5.59 -11.04
C GLY A 557 -1.82 -5.84 -12.35
N ILE A 558 -2.13 -5.10 -13.43
CA ILE A 558 -1.54 -5.27 -14.76
C ILE A 558 -0.87 -3.97 -15.20
N ASP A 559 0.39 -4.07 -15.60
CA ASP A 559 1.14 -2.93 -16.16
C ASP A 559 0.78 -2.70 -17.63
N TYR A 560 0.69 -1.43 -18.03
CA TYR A 560 0.42 -1.04 -19.42
C TYR A 560 1.41 -1.66 -20.41
N ARG A 561 2.68 -1.80 -20.03
CA ARG A 561 3.74 -2.37 -20.88
C ARG A 561 3.46 -3.81 -21.29
N GLU A 562 2.72 -4.57 -20.50
CA GLU A 562 2.28 -5.92 -20.82
C GLU A 562 1.14 -5.90 -21.85
N ILE A 563 0.15 -5.04 -21.61
CA ILE A 563 -1.07 -4.96 -22.43
C ILE A 563 -0.83 -4.33 -23.80
N ARG A 564 0.03 -3.33 -23.92
CA ARG A 564 0.32 -2.68 -25.21
C ARG A 564 0.89 -3.63 -26.26
N LYS A 565 1.51 -4.73 -25.83
CA LYS A 565 2.01 -5.79 -26.72
C LYS A 565 0.89 -6.70 -27.24
N ILE A 566 -0.16 -6.87 -26.43
CA ILE A 566 -1.31 -7.74 -26.75
C ILE A 566 -2.30 -7.01 -27.66
N TYR A 567 -2.48 -5.70 -27.45
CA TYR A 567 -3.41 -4.85 -28.19
C TYR A 567 -2.68 -3.69 -28.92
N PRO A 568 -1.83 -3.97 -29.90
CA PRO A 568 -1.17 -2.90 -30.65
C PRO A 568 -2.20 -2.09 -31.44
N GLY A 569 -2.15 -0.75 -31.30
CA GLY A 569 -3.04 0.18 -32.02
C GLY A 569 -4.45 0.35 -31.45
N ILE A 570 -4.78 -0.24 -30.30
CA ILE A 570 -6.04 0.04 -29.61
C ILE A 570 -6.10 1.52 -29.17
N LYS A 571 -7.27 2.18 -29.35
CA LYS A 571 -7.45 3.52 -28.81
C LYS A 571 -7.25 3.53 -27.31
N THR A 572 -6.32 4.35 -26.83
CA THR A 572 -5.85 4.31 -25.45
C THR A 572 -6.13 5.61 -24.72
N ILE A 573 -6.68 5.53 -23.52
CA ILE A 573 -6.74 6.62 -22.53
C ILE A 573 -5.66 6.32 -21.48
N PHE A 574 -4.64 7.16 -21.42
CA PHE A 574 -3.51 6.95 -20.54
C PHE A 574 -3.50 7.99 -19.43
N THR A 575 -3.52 7.52 -18.16
CA THR A 575 -3.54 8.40 -16.98
C THR A 575 -2.31 8.28 -16.08
N GLY A 576 -1.36 7.42 -16.46
CA GLY A 576 -0.07 7.26 -15.78
C GLY A 576 0.94 8.38 -16.12
N PRO A 577 2.17 8.32 -15.60
CA PRO A 577 3.22 9.28 -15.94
C PRO A 577 3.52 9.29 -17.45
N VAL A 578 3.49 10.47 -18.05
CA VAL A 578 3.68 10.59 -19.50
C VAL A 578 5.07 10.15 -19.97
N ASP A 579 6.09 10.36 -19.15
CA ASP A 579 7.45 9.91 -19.41
C ASP A 579 7.59 8.39 -19.42
N GLU A 580 6.84 7.67 -18.57
CA GLU A 580 6.77 6.19 -18.59
C GLU A 580 6.15 5.67 -19.89
N PHE A 581 5.14 6.36 -20.45
CA PHE A 581 4.53 5.98 -21.72
C PHE A 581 5.56 6.00 -22.87
N PHE A 582 6.46 6.98 -22.87
CA PHE A 582 7.52 7.15 -23.86
C PHE A 582 8.87 6.57 -23.44
N ASP A 583 8.85 5.57 -22.53
CA ASP A 583 10.03 4.83 -22.05
C ASP A 583 11.18 5.78 -21.60
N HIS A 584 10.82 6.87 -20.90
CA HIS A 584 11.75 7.90 -20.38
C HIS A 584 12.69 8.51 -21.41
N ARG A 585 12.26 8.63 -22.66
CA ARG A 585 13.08 9.07 -23.80
C ARG A 585 13.84 10.40 -23.60
N PHE A 586 13.28 11.30 -22.78
CA PHE A 586 13.90 12.59 -22.45
C PHE A 586 14.34 12.69 -20.99
N GLY A 587 14.47 11.55 -20.32
CA GLY A 587 14.73 11.43 -18.89
C GLY A 587 13.43 11.37 -18.07
N LYS A 588 13.57 10.93 -16.80
CA LYS A 588 12.43 10.85 -15.89
C LYS A 588 11.95 12.25 -15.50
N LEU A 589 10.63 12.43 -15.47
CA LEU A 589 10.03 13.63 -14.89
C LEU A 589 10.08 13.52 -13.36
N PRO A 590 10.59 14.54 -12.66
CA PRO A 590 10.70 14.49 -11.21
C PRO A 590 9.34 14.62 -10.52
N TYR A 591 9.07 13.70 -9.57
CA TYR A 591 7.91 13.74 -8.70
C TYR A 591 8.35 13.66 -7.23
N ARG A 592 7.50 14.18 -6.35
CA ARG A 592 7.57 13.83 -4.92
C ARG A 592 6.74 12.60 -4.66
N SER A 593 7.24 11.77 -3.77
CA SER A 593 6.57 10.59 -3.25
C SER A 593 6.20 10.78 -1.78
N LEU A 594 5.38 9.87 -1.25
CA LEU A 594 4.94 9.86 0.14
C LEU A 594 5.00 8.43 0.68
N ALA A 595 5.39 8.30 1.95
CA ALA A 595 5.18 7.09 2.73
C ALA A 595 4.13 7.37 3.80
N PHE A 596 3.31 6.36 4.09
CA PHE A 596 2.18 6.45 5.00
C PHE A 596 2.33 5.40 6.09
N ASP A 597 2.43 5.84 7.33
CA ASP A 597 2.43 4.97 8.50
C ASP A 597 1.05 5.04 9.17
N HIS A 598 0.29 3.95 9.03
CA HIS A 598 -1.05 3.82 9.58
C HIS A 598 -0.99 3.16 10.94
N GLN A 599 -1.53 3.83 11.95
CA GLN A 599 -1.55 3.33 13.33
C GLN A 599 -2.96 3.42 13.91
N THR A 600 -3.35 2.39 14.66
CA THR A 600 -4.62 2.32 15.38
C THR A 600 -4.37 2.37 16.88
N PHE A 601 -5.11 3.20 17.59
CA PHE A 601 -4.98 3.41 19.02
C PHE A 601 -6.24 3.01 19.78
N ASN A 602 -6.06 2.39 20.93
CA ASN A 602 -7.16 2.01 21.83
C ASN A 602 -7.61 3.21 22.69
N ARG A 603 -8.07 4.26 22.02
CA ARG A 603 -8.65 5.47 22.61
C ARG A 603 -9.62 6.10 21.62
N GLU A 604 -10.60 6.82 22.15
CA GLU A 604 -11.67 7.39 21.32
C GLU A 604 -11.15 8.47 20.34
N GLN A 605 -10.10 9.21 20.71
CA GLN A 605 -9.58 10.33 19.93
C GLN A 605 -8.07 10.44 20.06
N TYR A 606 -7.36 10.69 18.96
CA TYR A 606 -5.91 10.90 18.96
C TYR A 606 -5.53 12.36 19.07
N GLN A 607 -6.20 13.23 18.34
CA GLN A 607 -5.90 14.67 18.24
C GLN A 607 -7.19 15.48 18.19
N SER A 608 -7.07 16.81 18.38
CA SER A 608 -8.23 17.72 18.48
C SER A 608 -8.76 18.22 17.13
N ALA A 609 -8.19 17.78 16.00
CA ALA A 609 -8.59 18.17 14.66
C ALA A 609 -8.41 17.01 13.67
N PRO A 610 -9.11 17.04 12.51
CA PRO A 610 -8.94 16.02 11.47
C PRO A 610 -7.50 15.87 11.00
N VAL A 611 -6.80 16.98 10.84
CA VAL A 611 -5.40 17.04 10.42
C VAL A 611 -4.63 18.00 11.29
N VAL A 612 -3.46 17.57 11.74
CA VAL A 612 -2.45 18.41 12.38
C VAL A 612 -1.19 18.41 11.54
N ASN A 613 -0.76 19.58 11.09
CA ASN A 613 0.50 19.78 10.37
C ASN A 613 1.64 20.05 11.37
N TYR A 614 2.81 19.51 11.05
CA TYR A 614 4.04 19.65 11.84
C TYR A 614 5.13 20.32 10.99
N PRO A 615 5.15 21.65 10.86
CA PRO A 615 6.10 22.34 10.01
C PRO A 615 7.56 22.11 10.41
N ASN A 616 7.87 22.20 11.69
CA ASN A 616 9.24 22.30 12.19
C ASN A 616 9.69 21.07 12.98
N ASP A 617 8.75 20.45 13.71
CA ASP A 617 9.01 19.25 14.51
C ASP A 617 8.80 17.99 13.67
N HIS A 618 9.36 16.88 14.08
CA HIS A 618 9.18 15.54 13.52
C HIS A 618 9.61 15.38 12.04
N ALA A 619 9.81 14.15 11.60
CA ALA A 619 10.11 13.82 10.20
C ALA A 619 8.86 13.81 9.30
N TYR A 620 7.68 13.53 9.87
CA TYR A 620 6.42 13.59 9.13
C TYR A 620 5.93 15.05 8.98
N THR A 621 5.16 15.30 7.94
CA THR A 621 4.59 16.62 7.67
C THR A 621 3.25 16.81 8.33
N ARG A 622 2.47 15.73 8.49
CA ARG A 622 1.13 15.79 9.10
C ARG A 622 0.68 14.46 9.67
N VAL A 623 -0.30 14.56 10.55
CA VAL A 623 -1.05 13.41 11.09
C VAL A 623 -2.53 13.63 10.77
N THR A 624 -3.18 12.61 10.20
CA THR A 624 -4.61 12.64 9.91
C THR A 624 -5.33 11.61 10.77
N GLU A 625 -6.42 11.99 11.41
CA GLU A 625 -7.32 11.11 12.15
C GLU A 625 -8.61 10.89 11.35
N PHE A 626 -8.84 9.64 10.91
CA PHE A 626 -9.85 9.33 9.91
C PHE A 626 -11.29 9.43 10.41
N LYS A 627 -11.57 9.21 11.70
CA LYS A 627 -12.94 9.30 12.21
C LYS A 627 -13.58 10.67 12.04
N TYR A 628 -12.79 11.73 12.01
CA TYR A 628 -13.30 13.06 11.65
C TYR A 628 -13.81 13.10 10.21
N LEU A 629 -13.07 12.50 9.28
CA LEU A 629 -13.40 12.49 7.85
C LEU A 629 -14.64 11.63 7.58
N THR A 630 -14.74 10.50 8.25
CA THR A 630 -15.78 9.48 8.01
C THR A 630 -17.03 9.68 8.88
N GLY A 631 -16.91 10.40 9.99
CA GLY A 631 -17.98 10.58 10.98
C GLY A 631 -18.27 9.31 11.81
N GLN A 632 -17.41 8.31 11.77
CA GLN A 632 -17.57 7.08 12.51
C GLN A 632 -17.39 7.27 14.02
N LYS A 633 -18.17 6.54 14.81
CA LYS A 633 -18.02 6.45 16.26
C LYS A 633 -17.39 5.10 16.60
N SER A 634 -16.31 5.11 17.34
CA SER A 634 -15.61 3.92 17.82
C SER A 634 -14.82 4.27 19.07
N SER A 635 -14.65 3.31 19.98
CA SER A 635 -13.76 3.43 21.14
C SER A 635 -12.26 3.43 20.74
N GLN A 636 -11.95 3.01 19.50
CA GLN A 636 -10.62 3.06 18.90
C GLN A 636 -10.55 4.18 17.86
N THR A 637 -9.34 4.62 17.53
CA THR A 637 -9.13 5.59 16.47
C THR A 637 -7.92 5.21 15.63
N SER A 638 -8.01 5.48 14.31
CA SER A 638 -6.92 5.24 13.35
C SER A 638 -6.44 6.54 12.76
N VAL A 639 -5.14 6.68 12.73
CA VAL A 639 -4.43 7.83 12.18
C VAL A 639 -3.40 7.40 11.14
N VAL A 640 -3.00 8.33 10.29
CA VAL A 640 -1.87 8.15 9.38
C VAL A 640 -0.86 9.27 9.57
N PHE A 641 0.41 8.88 9.71
CA PHE A 641 1.56 9.77 9.67
C PHE A 641 2.10 9.83 8.25
N GLU A 642 2.27 11.03 7.71
CA GLU A 642 2.67 11.23 6.31
C GLU A 642 4.11 11.72 6.21
N TYR A 643 4.96 10.90 5.58
CA TYR A 643 6.39 11.15 5.38
C TYR A 643 6.69 11.45 3.92
N PRO A 644 7.15 12.65 3.57
CA PRO A 644 7.60 12.96 2.22
C PRO A 644 8.86 12.18 1.84
N LYS A 645 8.89 11.70 0.59
CA LYS A 645 10.00 10.94 0.02
C LYS A 645 10.45 11.54 -1.31
N SER A 646 11.73 11.38 -1.63
CA SER A 646 12.28 11.74 -2.93
C SER A 646 11.99 10.69 -4.00
N GLU A 647 11.80 9.44 -3.60
CA GLU A 647 11.60 8.29 -4.47
C GLU A 647 10.36 7.50 -4.05
N GLY A 648 9.79 6.74 -4.99
CA GLY A 648 8.60 5.94 -4.80
C GLY A 648 7.51 6.26 -5.82
N ASP A 649 6.26 5.89 -5.51
CA ASP A 649 5.10 6.20 -6.37
C ASP A 649 4.97 7.73 -6.59
N PRO A 650 4.66 8.19 -7.80
CA PRO A 650 4.54 9.61 -8.12
C PRO A 650 3.23 10.19 -7.52
N TYR A 651 3.36 11.18 -6.62
CA TYR A 651 2.21 11.88 -6.04
C TYR A 651 2.10 13.32 -6.56
N TYR A 652 3.20 14.07 -6.55
CA TYR A 652 3.19 15.48 -6.89
C TYR A 652 4.29 15.81 -7.91
N PRO A 653 3.94 16.31 -9.11
CA PRO A 653 4.91 16.91 -10.02
C PRO A 653 5.66 18.05 -9.33
N ILE A 654 6.98 18.09 -9.45
CA ILE A 654 7.79 19.16 -8.83
C ILE A 654 7.78 20.38 -9.75
N PRO A 655 7.13 21.52 -9.35
CA PRO A 655 6.96 22.69 -10.21
C PRO A 655 8.24 23.52 -10.25
N ARG A 656 9.11 23.20 -11.22
CA ARG A 656 10.34 23.95 -11.51
C ARG A 656 10.44 24.20 -13.02
N PRO A 657 11.05 25.33 -13.45
CA PRO A 657 11.20 25.65 -14.88
C PRO A 657 11.90 24.54 -15.68
N GLU A 658 12.92 23.89 -15.09
CA GLU A 658 13.67 22.82 -15.73
C GLU A 658 12.77 21.60 -16.01
N ASN A 659 11.92 21.25 -15.05
CA ASN A 659 10.98 20.14 -15.17
C ASN A 659 9.88 20.43 -16.19
N ALA A 660 9.42 21.70 -16.22
CA ALA A 660 8.47 22.17 -17.23
C ALA A 660 9.06 22.05 -18.65
N ALA A 661 10.36 22.36 -18.82
CA ALA A 661 11.05 22.23 -20.11
C ALA A 661 11.12 20.76 -20.57
N ILE A 662 11.38 19.81 -19.65
CA ILE A 662 11.34 18.36 -19.97
C ILE A 662 9.92 17.96 -20.35
N TYR A 663 8.90 18.40 -19.59
CA TYR A 663 7.51 18.07 -19.85
C TYR A 663 7.03 18.61 -21.21
N VAL A 664 7.45 19.80 -21.65
CA VAL A 664 7.11 20.35 -22.98
C VAL A 664 7.51 19.37 -24.09
N ARG A 665 8.68 18.76 -24.01
CA ARG A 665 9.15 17.77 -24.98
C ARG A 665 8.26 16.50 -24.99
N TYR A 666 7.81 16.03 -23.81
CA TYR A 666 6.89 14.92 -23.72
C TYR A 666 5.49 15.28 -24.23
N ARG A 667 5.02 16.50 -23.97
CA ARG A 667 3.75 17.01 -24.49
C ARG A 667 3.73 17.04 -26.02
N GLU A 668 4.80 17.48 -26.67
CA GLU A 668 4.92 17.46 -28.12
C GLU A 668 4.84 16.02 -28.71
N LEU A 669 5.36 15.03 -28.00
CA LEU A 669 5.20 13.62 -28.38
C LEU A 669 3.76 13.15 -28.15
N ALA A 670 3.17 13.53 -27.02
CA ALA A 670 1.80 13.17 -26.68
C ALA A 670 0.77 13.73 -27.66
N GLU A 671 0.97 14.97 -28.13
CA GLU A 671 0.13 15.63 -29.14
C GLU A 671 0.21 14.93 -30.53
N LYS A 672 1.32 14.25 -30.82
CA LYS A 672 1.54 13.49 -32.07
C LYS A 672 1.16 12.02 -31.93
N ALA A 673 0.83 11.55 -30.75
CA ALA A 673 0.48 10.14 -30.53
C ALA A 673 -0.96 9.87 -31.01
N GLU A 674 -1.08 9.27 -32.19
CA GLU A 674 -2.36 8.92 -32.77
C GLU A 674 -3.11 7.87 -31.94
N GLY A 675 -4.40 8.10 -31.70
CA GLY A 675 -5.26 7.16 -30.98
C GLY A 675 -5.01 7.10 -29.45
N VAL A 676 -4.21 8.02 -28.88
CA VAL A 676 -3.92 8.08 -27.46
C VAL A 676 -4.38 9.42 -26.86
N HIS A 677 -5.10 9.37 -25.75
CA HIS A 677 -5.52 10.52 -24.96
C HIS A 677 -4.83 10.51 -23.60
N PHE A 678 -4.03 11.54 -23.31
CA PHE A 678 -3.34 11.72 -22.03
C PHE A 678 -4.18 12.60 -21.10
N VAL A 679 -4.64 12.04 -19.98
CA VAL A 679 -5.57 12.68 -19.05
C VAL A 679 -5.18 12.45 -17.60
N GLY A 680 -5.41 13.44 -16.75
CA GLY A 680 -5.15 13.35 -15.33
C GLY A 680 -3.80 13.95 -14.91
N ARG A 681 -3.54 13.95 -13.62
CA ARG A 681 -2.42 14.64 -12.96
C ARG A 681 -1.05 14.21 -13.51
N LEU A 682 -0.82 12.90 -13.64
CA LEU A 682 0.48 12.35 -14.02
C LEU A 682 0.71 12.44 -15.53
N ALA A 683 -0.32 12.18 -16.33
CA ALA A 683 -0.23 12.24 -17.79
C ALA A 683 -0.06 13.68 -18.32
N THR A 684 -0.50 14.68 -17.56
CA THR A 684 -0.38 16.09 -17.95
C THR A 684 0.65 16.86 -17.10
N TYR A 685 1.38 16.18 -16.22
CA TYR A 685 2.39 16.74 -15.34
C TYR A 685 1.94 18.02 -14.62
N ARG A 686 0.70 18.02 -14.09
CA ARG A 686 0.08 19.16 -13.40
C ARG A 686 -0.49 18.76 -12.06
N TYR A 687 -0.43 19.67 -11.11
CA TYR A 687 -1.07 19.51 -9.82
C TYR A 687 -2.55 19.87 -9.94
N TYR A 688 -3.41 18.85 -9.91
CA TYR A 688 -4.86 19.01 -9.91
C TYR A 688 -5.48 18.51 -8.59
N ASN A 689 -6.53 19.20 -8.14
CA ASN A 689 -7.46 18.66 -7.15
C ASN A 689 -8.36 17.61 -7.80
N MET A 690 -9.08 16.83 -6.99
CA MET A 690 -9.93 15.73 -7.48
C MET A 690 -11.02 16.21 -8.44
N ASP A 691 -11.70 17.32 -8.11
CA ASP A 691 -12.73 17.94 -8.93
C ASP A 691 -12.20 18.38 -10.30
N GLN A 692 -11.01 18.95 -10.34
CA GLN A 692 -10.36 19.36 -11.58
C GLN A 692 -10.00 18.16 -12.47
N VAL A 693 -9.62 17.03 -11.88
CA VAL A 693 -9.38 15.77 -12.59
C VAL A 693 -10.69 15.25 -13.19
N VAL A 694 -11.79 15.26 -12.43
CA VAL A 694 -13.11 14.85 -12.89
C VAL A 694 -13.58 15.78 -14.02
N ALA A 695 -13.49 17.10 -13.85
CA ALA A 695 -13.86 18.08 -14.87
C ALA A 695 -13.06 17.88 -16.16
N GLN A 696 -11.74 17.65 -16.07
CA GLN A 696 -10.91 17.36 -17.23
C GLN A 696 -11.35 16.07 -17.93
N ALA A 697 -11.66 15.01 -17.19
CA ALA A 697 -12.12 13.74 -17.75
C ALA A 697 -13.47 13.89 -18.46
N LEU A 698 -14.43 14.62 -17.86
CA LEU A 698 -15.71 14.93 -18.48
C LEU A 698 -15.55 15.76 -19.76
N ALA A 699 -14.68 16.79 -19.75
CA ALA A 699 -14.38 17.58 -20.94
C ALA A 699 -13.72 16.74 -22.05
N THR A 700 -12.85 15.81 -21.68
CA THR A 700 -12.23 14.87 -22.63
C THR A 700 -13.25 13.88 -23.19
N ALA A 701 -14.16 13.38 -22.36
CA ALA A 701 -15.27 12.52 -22.80
C ALA A 701 -16.13 13.24 -23.85
N ARG A 702 -16.52 14.50 -23.60
CA ARG A 702 -17.27 15.34 -24.56
C ARG A 702 -16.57 15.43 -25.91
N LYS A 703 -15.26 15.67 -25.92
CA LYS A 703 -14.46 15.74 -27.16
C LYS A 703 -14.45 14.41 -27.93
N ILE A 704 -14.35 13.29 -27.23
CA ILE A 704 -14.30 11.95 -27.85
C ILE A 704 -15.68 11.54 -28.37
N ILE A 705 -16.74 11.88 -27.63
CA ILE A 705 -18.14 11.50 -27.90
C ILE A 705 -18.79 12.42 -28.92
N GLY A 706 -18.48 13.73 -28.90
CA GLY A 706 -19.10 14.82 -29.64
C GLY A 706 -20.16 15.54 -28.81
N ASP A 707 -20.18 16.88 -28.88
CA ASP A 707 -21.00 17.76 -28.02
C ASP A 707 -22.53 17.56 -28.16
N ALA A 708 -23.00 17.12 -29.33
CA ALA A 708 -24.42 16.98 -29.62
C ALA A 708 -25.12 15.86 -28.84
N GLU A 709 -24.39 14.92 -28.26
CA GLU A 709 -24.95 13.75 -27.55
C GLU A 709 -24.89 13.85 -26.03
N PHE A 710 -24.31 14.93 -25.51
CA PHE A 710 -24.30 15.27 -24.08
C PHE A 710 -25.54 16.12 -23.66
N ALA A 711 -26.59 16.25 -24.51
CA ALA A 711 -27.78 17.03 -24.21
C ALA A 711 -28.62 16.41 -23.06
N PRO A 712 -29.42 17.21 -22.33
CA PRO A 712 -29.99 16.86 -21.01
C PRO A 712 -31.17 15.85 -21.04
N SER A 713 -31.19 14.92 -21.98
CA SER A 713 -32.15 13.81 -22.05
C SER A 713 -31.62 12.50 -21.42
N ASP A 714 -30.56 12.57 -20.61
CA ASP A 714 -30.05 11.43 -19.86
C ASP A 714 -31.09 11.00 -18.81
N PRO A 715 -31.62 9.75 -18.86
CA PRO A 715 -32.67 9.28 -17.95
C PRO A 715 -32.27 9.27 -16.47
N PHE A 716 -31.03 9.65 -16.14
CA PHE A 716 -30.48 9.74 -14.78
C PHE A 716 -30.29 11.19 -14.30
N SER A 717 -30.88 12.21 -14.93
CA SER A 717 -30.87 13.58 -14.41
C SER A 717 -31.58 13.62 -13.06
N VAL A 718 -30.85 13.81 -12.01
CA VAL A 718 -31.41 14.13 -10.69
C VAL A 718 -31.95 15.52 -10.75
N SER A 719 -33.28 15.70 -10.52
CA SER A 719 -33.95 17.00 -10.57
C SER A 719 -33.22 18.01 -9.65
N ARG A 720 -33.06 19.23 -10.14
CA ARG A 720 -32.46 20.38 -9.41
C ARG A 720 -33.04 20.59 -8.00
N GLU A 721 -34.24 20.13 -7.72
CA GLU A 721 -34.89 20.18 -6.40
C GLU A 721 -34.18 19.36 -5.31
N LYS A 722 -33.44 18.30 -5.67
CA LYS A 722 -32.66 17.53 -4.67
C LYS A 722 -31.33 18.19 -4.27
N LEU A 723 -30.77 19.04 -5.14
CA LEU A 723 -29.53 19.78 -4.86
C LEU A 723 -29.75 20.99 -3.95
N THR A 724 -30.95 21.60 -3.99
CA THR A 724 -31.31 22.71 -3.10
C THR A 724 -31.46 22.32 -1.65
N ARG A 725 -31.57 21.02 -1.33
CA ARG A 725 -31.56 20.51 0.06
C ARG A 725 -30.14 20.32 0.63
N LEU A 726 -29.09 20.49 -0.18
CA LEU A 726 -27.67 20.38 0.21
C LEU A 726 -27.00 21.75 0.36
N ALA A 727 -27.69 22.85 0.03
CA ALA A 727 -27.21 24.20 0.29
C ALA A 727 -27.53 24.61 1.74
N PRO A 728 -26.61 25.25 2.48
CA PRO A 728 -26.92 25.81 3.81
C PRO A 728 -28.04 26.85 3.66
N GLY A 729 -29.03 26.77 4.56
CA GLY A 729 -30.23 27.63 4.54
C GLY A 729 -29.89 29.11 4.45
N ASP A 730 -30.79 29.84 3.74
CA ASP A 730 -30.82 31.26 3.49
C ASP A 730 -30.23 32.14 4.62
N LEU A 731 -29.09 32.76 4.31
CA LEU A 731 -28.72 34.03 4.93
C LEU A 731 -29.02 35.14 3.91
N SER A 732 -30.12 35.85 4.19
CA SER A 732 -30.55 37.04 3.50
C SER A 732 -29.39 38.00 3.21
N ALA A 733 -29.24 38.35 1.94
CA ALA A 733 -28.30 39.36 1.48
C ALA A 733 -28.62 40.74 2.10
N PRO A 734 -27.64 41.49 2.59
CA PRO A 734 -27.87 42.92 2.81
C PRO A 734 -27.84 43.67 1.49
N SER A 735 -28.83 44.50 1.32
CA SER A 735 -29.09 45.42 0.20
C SER A 735 -27.82 46.17 -0.22
N GLN A 736 -27.67 46.32 -1.54
CA GLN A 736 -26.72 47.21 -2.18
C GLN A 736 -26.99 48.67 -1.71
N ALA A 737 -26.03 49.23 -0.95
CA ALA A 737 -25.93 50.67 -0.78
C ALA A 737 -25.00 51.23 -1.84
N SER A 738 -25.51 52.08 -2.70
CA SER A 738 -24.84 52.86 -3.73
C SER A 738 -23.69 53.69 -3.16
N ILE A 739 -22.52 53.59 -3.80
CA ILE A 739 -21.38 54.45 -3.59
C ILE A 739 -21.60 55.74 -4.44
N PRO A 740 -21.54 56.97 -3.85
CA PRO A 740 -21.43 58.18 -4.66
C PRO A 740 -20.01 58.41 -5.12
N SER A 741 -19.87 58.75 -6.38
CA SER A 741 -18.68 59.25 -7.03
C SER A 741 -18.19 60.56 -6.39
N GLN A 742 -16.96 60.58 -5.86
CA GLN A 742 -15.94 61.64 -6.03
C GLN A 742 -14.55 61.07 -5.79
#